data_2c60271ee4e334ea8832a485d85c6f49
#
_entry.id   2c60271ee4e334ea8832a485d85c6f49
#
_cell.length_a   1.000
_cell.length_b   1.000
_cell.length_c   1.000
_cell.angle_alpha   90.00
_cell.angle_beta   90.00
_cell.angle_gamma   90.00
#
_symmetry.space_group_name_H-M   'P 1'
#
loop_
_entity.id
_entity.type
_entity.pdbx_description
1 polymer ?
#
loop_
_entity_poly.entity_id
_entity_poly.type
_entity_poly.pdbx_seq_one_letter_code
_entity_poly.pdbx_strand_id
1 'polypeptide(L)'
;MNKIADGEKEYQDGLKQYQEGMDAYQNGMNQYLDGKKQYDQGYLQYQQGLKEYQSGLKQYQAGLSQYQTGYQKYQEGLKQYQTGYQTYLDYVEKVDQYDTSIQTVEAALSQFGGYEQAKNIPSDSPYYQQAQTLIASYDQLKQNESQINTLKTQLPVIKQELDQNKTVLDQTNAQLEQSKQQLDTSNQKIKASKALLDQTGIKLADSKKQLDEAKNTLDSNLPQLEEAKVKLDQAQSDLNEAKQQAADLQKGKIITLTKNESAAILSYSGNCDSISALSILFPVLFFLVAALVSMTTMTRMVEELRVQNGTLRALGYKKKDVIMQYLIYAFLATFFASSIGIVFGTYFFPSIIYYLYRIMMFDIGAPTRIIFELATCIQTYIISVVIILFVTFMVCYKELQAVPAQILRPKAPKLGKRILLERITFIWKRLSFNQKVTMRNIFRYKKRFFMSVIGIAGCTALIVVGFGIKYSVSPLASEQYGNMWIYDGVVNYKDDLTATTKKQAQDDFKGQSQVKSTMGIYNKTITIDQQMVTVEIPSETKDFDQYIHMSDYQTGKTLNLKDDGVYINAKLAEILDLKVGDQLTLSLDNKDYKVKIAGIYKLYFRHYIYMSPKYYENLTKDEVHYNSQYFKLNKKASEKELTNYCDHHENITSIQYVSGISEGFYSQMESLDSVVFILIVCAGALAFIVLYNLTNINIQERKSEIATIKVLGFYPKEVYDYVFRENIILAFIGSIVGLGLGKIIHAYLIRTVEVDMAMFIRTVNIRCYMIAIILTMAFTFLINLYMRRVLKKIDMVESLKSIE
;
A
#
# COMPACT_ATOMS: atom_id res chain seq x y z
N MET A 1 -54.58 39.08 48.73
CA MET A 1 -53.37 39.95 48.90
C MET A 1 -52.24 39.20 49.62
N ASN A 2 -52.48 38.48 50.73
CA ASN A 2 -51.33 37.85 51.43
C ASN A 2 -50.61 36.74 50.66
N LYS A 3 -51.37 35.96 49.82
CA LYS A 3 -50.73 34.90 49.01
C LYS A 3 -49.86 35.45 47.87
N ILE A 4 -50.12 36.67 47.40
CA ILE A 4 -49.30 37.33 46.38
C ILE A 4 -48.02 37.85 47.03
N ALA A 5 -48.11 38.45 48.24
CA ALA A 5 -46.93 38.97 48.94
C ALA A 5 -45.99 37.81 49.40
N ASP A 6 -46.56 36.69 49.78
CA ASP A 6 -45.78 35.49 50.15
C ASP A 6 -45.08 34.89 48.92
N GLY A 7 -45.78 34.81 47.77
CA GLY A 7 -45.23 34.38 46.48
C GLY A 7 -44.14 35.33 45.97
N GLU A 8 -44.26 36.64 46.17
CA GLU A 8 -43.25 37.62 45.75
C GLU A 8 -41.95 37.50 46.56
N LYS A 9 -42.09 37.22 47.87
CA LYS A 9 -40.93 36.96 48.74
C LYS A 9 -40.21 35.64 48.35
N GLU A 10 -41.00 34.61 48.14
CA GLU A 10 -40.45 33.34 47.67
C GLU A 10 -39.73 33.44 46.33
N TYR A 11 -40.23 34.27 45.43
CA TYR A 11 -39.56 34.60 44.15
C TYR A 11 -38.28 35.36 44.37
N GLN A 12 -38.20 36.34 45.23
CA GLN A 12 -36.98 37.13 45.51
C GLN A 12 -35.90 36.28 46.20
N ASP A 13 -36.28 35.40 47.13
CA ASP A 13 -35.35 34.47 47.76
C ASP A 13 -34.83 33.42 46.74
N GLY A 14 -35.67 32.93 45.83
CA GLY A 14 -35.31 32.07 44.74
C GLY A 14 -34.40 32.74 43.70
N LEU A 15 -34.66 33.99 43.38
CA LEU A 15 -33.80 34.78 42.49
C LEU A 15 -32.38 34.96 43.03
N LYS A 16 -32.28 35.22 44.35
CA LYS A 16 -31.00 35.33 45.02
C LYS A 16 -30.20 34.03 44.97
N GLN A 17 -30.88 32.86 45.24
CA GLN A 17 -30.24 31.57 45.15
C GLN A 17 -29.82 31.22 43.72
N TYR A 18 -30.57 31.59 42.71
CA TYR A 18 -30.22 31.43 41.30
C TYR A 18 -28.98 32.25 40.94
N GLN A 19 -28.88 33.52 41.42
CA GLN A 19 -27.68 34.35 41.20
C GLN A 19 -26.42 33.78 41.83
N GLU A 20 -26.51 33.36 43.10
CA GLU A 20 -25.39 32.70 43.79
C GLU A 20 -24.98 31.42 43.05
N GLY A 21 -25.92 30.63 42.53
CA GLY A 21 -25.68 29.46 41.72
C GLY A 21 -25.03 29.78 40.37
N MET A 22 -25.45 30.84 39.72
CA MET A 22 -24.84 31.30 38.45
C MET A 22 -23.41 31.78 38.65
N ASP A 23 -23.10 32.47 39.71
CA ASP A 23 -21.74 32.89 40.05
C ASP A 23 -20.82 31.68 40.34
N ALA A 24 -21.34 30.68 41.04
CA ALA A 24 -20.64 29.43 41.27
C ALA A 24 -20.36 28.66 39.97
N TYR A 25 -21.39 28.56 39.09
CA TYR A 25 -21.24 27.96 37.77
C TYR A 25 -20.20 28.69 36.92
N GLN A 26 -20.21 30.04 36.91
CA GLN A 26 -19.27 30.82 36.11
C GLN A 26 -17.83 30.67 36.63
N ASN A 27 -17.64 30.62 37.93
CA ASN A 27 -16.33 30.34 38.56
C ASN A 27 -15.85 28.91 38.21
N GLY A 28 -16.73 27.92 38.28
CA GLY A 28 -16.42 26.54 37.88
C GLY A 28 -16.10 26.41 36.39
N MET A 29 -16.81 27.15 35.53
CA MET A 29 -16.53 27.19 34.08
C MET A 29 -15.16 27.77 33.80
N ASN A 30 -14.76 28.86 34.49
CA ASN A 30 -13.41 29.44 34.34
C ASN A 30 -12.33 28.40 34.75
N GLN A 31 -12.52 27.72 35.87
CA GLN A 31 -11.60 26.65 36.30
C GLN A 31 -11.53 25.50 35.29
N TYR A 32 -12.65 25.11 34.72
CA TYR A 32 -12.70 24.09 33.66
C TYR A 32 -11.94 24.54 32.40
N LEU A 33 -12.14 25.80 31.96
CA LEU A 33 -11.44 26.35 30.77
C LEU A 33 -9.95 26.46 31.00
N ASP A 34 -9.50 26.85 32.19
CA ASP A 34 -8.09 26.88 32.55
C ASP A 34 -7.49 25.47 32.58
N GLY A 35 -8.20 24.51 33.17
CA GLY A 35 -7.81 23.11 33.15
C GLY A 35 -7.73 22.54 31.75
N LYS A 36 -8.70 22.91 30.91
CA LYS A 36 -8.70 22.50 29.49
C LYS A 36 -7.49 23.06 28.74
N LYS A 37 -7.18 24.34 28.97
CA LYS A 37 -6.00 24.97 28.35
C LYS A 37 -4.70 24.30 28.78
N GLN A 38 -4.59 23.88 30.03
CA GLN A 38 -3.43 23.12 30.52
C GLN A 38 -3.36 21.72 29.89
N TYR A 39 -4.51 21.07 29.75
CA TYR A 39 -4.61 19.79 29.07
C TYR A 39 -4.17 19.89 27.61
N ASP A 40 -4.68 20.88 26.87
CA ASP A 40 -4.33 21.10 25.46
C ASP A 40 -2.84 21.40 25.27
N GLN A 41 -2.24 22.19 26.19
CA GLN A 41 -0.80 22.44 26.20
C GLN A 41 -0.01 21.16 26.49
N GLY A 42 -0.41 20.37 27.46
CA GLY A 42 0.20 19.08 27.77
C GLY A 42 0.08 18.09 26.61
N TYR A 43 -1.05 18.12 25.92
CA TYR A 43 -1.26 17.28 24.73
C TYR A 43 -0.32 17.66 23.59
N LEU A 44 -0.11 18.94 23.36
CA LEU A 44 0.87 19.42 22.37
C LEU A 44 2.30 18.97 22.71
N GLN A 45 2.68 19.09 23.98
CA GLN A 45 4.01 18.62 24.44
C GLN A 45 4.17 17.10 24.27
N TYR A 46 3.12 16.34 24.57
CA TYR A 46 3.10 14.90 24.32
C TYR A 46 3.29 14.56 22.84
N GLN A 47 2.57 15.24 21.95
CA GLN A 47 2.69 15.05 20.50
C GLN A 47 4.10 15.38 19.99
N GLN A 48 4.67 16.46 20.51
CA GLN A 48 6.04 16.84 20.17
C GLN A 48 7.04 15.78 20.64
N GLY A 49 6.93 15.34 21.88
CA GLY A 49 7.80 14.29 22.43
C GLY A 49 7.67 12.97 21.65
N LEU A 50 6.45 12.61 21.22
CA LEU A 50 6.21 11.43 20.38
C LEU A 50 6.92 11.54 19.02
N LYS A 51 6.87 12.71 18.42
CA LYS A 51 7.54 12.98 17.14
C LYS A 51 9.08 12.89 17.27
N GLU A 52 9.61 13.45 18.35
CA GLU A 52 11.04 13.38 18.66
C GLU A 52 11.51 11.93 18.89
N TYR A 53 10.71 11.15 19.64
CA TYR A 53 10.96 9.73 19.83
C TYR A 53 10.96 8.94 18.52
N GLN A 54 9.97 9.17 17.65
CA GLN A 54 9.89 8.52 16.34
C GLN A 54 11.09 8.86 15.45
N SER A 55 11.55 10.11 15.51
CA SER A 55 12.74 10.54 14.79
C SER A 55 13.99 9.85 15.32
N GLY A 56 14.16 9.82 16.65
CA GLY A 56 15.27 9.10 17.29
C GLY A 56 15.26 7.61 17.00
N LEU A 57 14.08 6.98 16.97
CA LEU A 57 13.93 5.57 16.63
C LEU A 57 14.39 5.28 15.19
N LYS A 58 14.06 6.15 14.25
CA LYS A 58 14.54 6.03 12.86
C LYS A 58 16.05 6.14 12.76
N GLN A 59 16.65 7.08 13.51
CA GLN A 59 18.09 7.22 13.54
C GLN A 59 18.78 6.00 14.17
N TYR A 60 18.23 5.47 15.25
CA TYR A 60 18.72 4.25 15.86
C TYR A 60 18.66 3.04 14.90
N GLN A 61 17.55 2.87 14.19
CA GLN A 61 17.39 1.80 13.20
C GLN A 61 18.37 1.93 12.03
N ALA A 62 18.62 3.15 11.57
CA ALA A 62 19.62 3.40 10.53
C ALA A 62 21.04 3.09 11.03
N GLY A 63 21.39 3.52 12.24
CA GLY A 63 22.67 3.18 12.86
C GLY A 63 22.85 1.68 13.07
N LEU A 64 21.81 0.98 13.50
CA LEU A 64 21.82 -0.48 13.66
C LEU A 64 22.07 -1.20 12.33
N SER A 65 21.44 -0.74 11.26
CA SER A 65 21.66 -1.29 9.92
C SER A 65 23.10 -1.08 9.43
N GLN A 66 23.67 0.11 9.70
CA GLN A 66 25.06 0.40 9.38
C GLN A 66 26.02 -0.48 10.18
N TYR A 67 25.77 -0.65 11.48
CA TYR A 67 26.53 -1.53 12.34
C TYR A 67 26.50 -2.99 11.81
N GLN A 68 25.32 -3.50 11.49
CA GLN A 68 25.18 -4.86 10.95
C GLN A 68 25.96 -5.06 9.65
N THR A 69 25.90 -4.07 8.76
CA THR A 69 26.66 -4.11 7.51
C THR A 69 28.17 -4.05 7.76
N GLY A 70 28.61 -3.21 8.69
CA GLY A 70 30.00 -3.11 9.10
C GLY A 70 30.50 -4.42 9.74
N TYR A 71 29.67 -5.02 10.58
CA TYR A 71 30.00 -6.29 11.24
C TYR A 71 30.13 -7.46 10.24
N GLN A 72 29.27 -7.50 9.23
CA GLN A 72 29.38 -8.49 8.15
C GLN A 72 30.70 -8.34 7.38
N LYS A 73 31.04 -7.09 7.01
CA LYS A 73 32.32 -6.83 6.34
C LYS A 73 33.53 -7.21 7.19
N TYR A 74 33.46 -6.93 8.50
CA TYR A 74 34.51 -7.36 9.43
C TYR A 74 34.64 -8.88 9.48
N GLN A 75 33.52 -9.61 9.53
CA GLN A 75 33.53 -11.08 9.52
C GLN A 75 34.09 -11.65 8.21
N GLU A 76 33.78 -11.03 7.08
CA GLU A 76 34.37 -11.43 5.78
C GLU A 76 35.86 -11.18 5.75
N GLY A 77 36.31 -10.02 6.22
CA GLY A 77 37.72 -9.68 6.33
C GLY A 77 38.49 -10.62 7.30
N LEU A 78 37.88 -10.94 8.43
CA LEU A 78 38.45 -11.88 9.42
C LEU A 78 38.64 -13.28 8.80
N LYS A 79 37.63 -13.72 8.05
CA LYS A 79 37.70 -14.99 7.33
C LYS A 79 38.85 -15.01 6.29
N GLN A 80 38.97 -13.90 5.56
CA GLN A 80 40.08 -13.76 4.58
C GLN A 80 41.44 -13.75 5.25
N TYR A 81 41.55 -13.01 6.36
CA TYR A 81 42.78 -13.02 7.18
C TYR A 81 43.14 -14.42 7.68
N GLN A 82 42.15 -15.14 8.25
CA GLN A 82 42.37 -16.51 8.75
C GLN A 82 42.80 -17.45 7.64
N THR A 83 42.17 -17.36 6.46
CA THR A 83 42.55 -18.17 5.31
C THR A 83 43.97 -17.83 4.85
N GLY A 84 44.26 -16.53 4.71
CA GLY A 84 45.61 -16.07 4.34
C GLY A 84 46.67 -16.49 5.37
N TYR A 85 46.34 -16.36 6.66
CA TYR A 85 47.26 -16.77 7.75
C TYR A 85 47.50 -18.27 7.76
N GLN A 86 46.46 -19.10 7.51
CA GLN A 86 46.61 -20.55 7.39
C GLN A 86 47.51 -20.90 6.21
N THR A 87 47.26 -20.25 5.07
CA THR A 87 48.11 -20.44 3.89
C THR A 87 49.58 -20.05 4.17
N TYR A 88 49.78 -18.95 4.90
CA TYR A 88 51.13 -18.55 5.30
C TYR A 88 51.76 -19.59 6.22
N LEU A 89 51.05 -20.14 7.20
CA LEU A 89 51.55 -21.20 8.08
C LEU A 89 51.94 -22.47 7.31
N ASP A 90 51.06 -22.87 6.36
CA ASP A 90 51.31 -24.03 5.51
C ASP A 90 52.60 -23.89 4.66
N TYR A 91 52.89 -22.64 4.27
CA TYR A 91 54.15 -22.32 3.59
C TYR A 91 55.32 -22.26 4.55
N VAL A 92 55.18 -21.67 5.73
CA VAL A 92 56.25 -21.58 6.74
C VAL A 92 56.70 -22.98 7.19
N GLU A 93 55.77 -23.93 7.35
CA GLU A 93 56.09 -25.32 7.68
C GLU A 93 56.97 -26.00 6.62
N LYS A 94 56.90 -25.50 5.40
CA LYS A 94 57.65 -26.02 4.25
C LYS A 94 58.88 -25.17 3.87
N VAL A 95 59.16 -24.08 4.60
CA VAL A 95 60.23 -23.11 4.26
C VAL A 95 61.59 -23.82 4.15
N ASP A 96 61.95 -24.68 5.12
CA ASP A 96 63.20 -25.38 5.07
C ASP A 96 63.31 -26.33 3.84
N GLN A 97 62.20 -26.89 3.40
CA GLN A 97 62.14 -27.68 2.18
C GLN A 97 62.30 -26.82 0.92
N TYR A 98 61.68 -25.63 0.88
CA TYR A 98 61.83 -24.70 -0.24
C TYR A 98 63.23 -24.14 -0.32
N ASP A 99 63.83 -23.71 0.81
CA ASP A 99 65.20 -23.21 0.84
C ASP A 99 66.20 -24.31 0.40
N THR A 100 65.99 -25.50 0.90
CA THR A 100 66.83 -26.67 0.48
C THR A 100 66.63 -26.99 -1.01
N SER A 101 65.38 -26.88 -1.48
CA SER A 101 65.07 -27.12 -2.89
C SER A 101 65.61 -26.01 -3.78
N ILE A 102 65.56 -24.74 -3.38
CA ILE A 102 66.17 -23.61 -4.09
C ILE A 102 67.72 -23.85 -4.17
N GLN A 103 68.38 -24.15 -3.03
CA GLN A 103 69.80 -24.39 -3.02
C GLN A 103 70.18 -25.61 -3.90
N THR A 104 69.39 -26.64 -3.90
CA THR A 104 69.55 -27.79 -4.73
C THR A 104 69.49 -27.50 -6.20
N VAL A 105 68.48 -26.73 -6.58
CA VAL A 105 68.26 -26.29 -7.97
C VAL A 105 69.31 -25.27 -8.39
N GLU A 106 69.75 -24.38 -7.51
CA GLU A 106 70.86 -23.44 -7.74
C GLU A 106 72.19 -24.21 -7.95
N ALA A 107 72.46 -25.20 -7.13
CA ALA A 107 73.60 -26.05 -7.27
C ALA A 107 73.63 -26.84 -8.60
N ALA A 108 72.43 -27.29 -9.00
CA ALA A 108 72.27 -27.99 -10.29
C ALA A 108 72.40 -26.93 -11.47
N LEU A 109 71.84 -25.74 -11.33
CA LEU A 109 72.02 -24.66 -12.31
C LEU A 109 73.46 -24.17 -12.41
N SER A 110 74.25 -24.25 -11.31
CA SER A 110 75.69 -23.85 -11.35
C SER A 110 76.55 -24.74 -12.30
N GLN A 111 76.10 -25.96 -12.58
CA GLN A 111 76.76 -26.80 -13.58
C GLN A 111 76.64 -26.27 -14.99
N PHE A 112 75.63 -25.36 -15.21
CA PHE A 112 75.39 -24.65 -16.51
C PHE A 112 75.87 -23.20 -16.47
N GLY A 113 76.71 -22.87 -15.45
CA GLY A 113 77.23 -21.51 -15.25
C GLY A 113 76.22 -20.55 -14.54
N GLY A 114 75.20 -21.11 -13.91
CA GLY A 114 74.16 -20.36 -13.19
C GLY A 114 72.89 -20.13 -14.04
N TYR A 115 71.85 -19.56 -13.40
CA TYR A 115 70.52 -19.36 -13.96
C TYR A 115 70.54 -18.60 -15.28
N GLU A 116 71.23 -17.47 -15.36
CA GLU A 116 71.28 -16.64 -16.55
C GLU A 116 71.98 -17.31 -17.75
N GLN A 117 73.02 -18.13 -17.48
CA GLN A 117 73.69 -18.85 -18.54
C GLN A 117 72.92 -20.07 -19.01
N ALA A 118 72.26 -20.78 -18.06
CA ALA A 118 71.35 -21.87 -18.36
C ALA A 118 70.17 -21.47 -19.28
N LYS A 119 69.67 -20.24 -19.13
CA LYS A 119 68.59 -19.67 -19.96
C LYS A 119 69.02 -19.45 -21.43
N ASN A 120 70.30 -19.23 -21.66
CA ASN A 120 70.85 -18.94 -22.98
C ASN A 120 71.43 -20.18 -23.67
N ILE A 121 71.18 -21.36 -23.20
CA ILE A 121 71.61 -22.59 -23.82
C ILE A 121 70.85 -22.76 -25.15
N PRO A 122 71.51 -22.95 -26.27
CA PRO A 122 70.89 -23.16 -27.56
C PRO A 122 69.99 -24.40 -27.57
N SER A 123 68.90 -24.34 -28.33
CA SER A 123 67.84 -25.38 -28.37
C SER A 123 68.31 -26.72 -28.99
N ASP A 124 69.44 -26.70 -29.67
CA ASP A 124 70.11 -27.89 -30.23
C ASP A 124 71.08 -28.55 -29.26
N SER A 125 71.33 -27.99 -28.11
CA SER A 125 72.18 -28.58 -27.09
C SER A 125 71.50 -29.80 -26.45
N PRO A 126 72.27 -30.87 -26.22
CA PRO A 126 71.77 -32.08 -25.57
C PRO A 126 71.33 -31.82 -24.11
N TYR A 127 71.72 -30.68 -23.52
CA TYR A 127 71.42 -30.28 -22.17
C TYR A 127 70.26 -29.27 -22.08
N TYR A 128 69.70 -28.86 -23.22
CA TYR A 128 68.68 -27.83 -23.26
C TYR A 128 67.44 -28.16 -22.43
N GLN A 129 66.90 -29.34 -22.63
CA GLN A 129 65.74 -29.80 -21.89
C GLN A 129 65.95 -29.86 -20.36
N GLN A 130 67.13 -30.31 -19.97
CA GLN A 130 67.48 -30.40 -18.53
C GLN A 130 67.65 -29.04 -17.90
N ALA A 131 68.27 -28.09 -18.63
CA ALA A 131 68.39 -26.69 -18.20
C ALA A 131 67.01 -26.01 -18.11
N GLN A 132 66.14 -26.18 -19.10
CA GLN A 132 64.82 -25.64 -19.08
C GLN A 132 63.93 -26.19 -17.91
N THR A 133 64.07 -27.44 -17.61
CA THR A 133 63.37 -28.05 -16.44
C THR A 133 63.84 -27.42 -15.12
N LEU A 134 65.15 -27.25 -14.99
CA LEU A 134 65.73 -26.65 -13.77
C LEU A 134 65.35 -25.16 -13.65
N ILE A 135 65.34 -24.42 -14.75
CA ILE A 135 64.88 -23.02 -14.81
C ILE A 135 63.43 -22.94 -14.39
N ALA A 136 62.55 -23.76 -14.99
CA ALA A 136 61.13 -23.74 -14.63
C ALA A 136 60.91 -24.06 -13.14
N SER A 137 61.68 -25.00 -12.62
CA SER A 137 61.62 -25.36 -11.19
C SER A 137 62.15 -24.23 -10.30
N TYR A 138 63.21 -23.57 -10.69
CA TYR A 138 63.71 -22.39 -10.00
C TYR A 138 62.74 -21.23 -9.96
N ASP A 139 62.18 -20.89 -11.15
CA ASP A 139 61.20 -19.82 -11.28
C ASP A 139 59.97 -20.09 -10.42
N GLN A 140 59.50 -21.33 -10.38
CA GLN A 140 58.36 -21.73 -9.54
C GLN A 140 58.69 -21.61 -8.06
N LEU A 141 59.87 -22.05 -7.65
CA LEU A 141 60.31 -21.92 -6.24
C LEU A 141 60.47 -20.46 -5.83
N LYS A 142 61.06 -19.63 -6.70
CA LYS A 142 61.19 -18.18 -6.48
C LYS A 142 59.86 -17.46 -6.45
N GLN A 143 58.91 -17.91 -7.27
CA GLN A 143 57.54 -17.41 -7.21
C GLN A 143 56.88 -17.73 -5.87
N ASN A 144 57.06 -18.93 -5.35
CA ASN A 144 56.52 -19.31 -4.05
C ASN A 144 57.18 -18.51 -2.93
N GLU A 145 58.48 -18.31 -2.93
CA GLU A 145 59.22 -17.45 -1.97
C GLU A 145 58.67 -16.01 -2.00
N SER A 146 58.43 -15.46 -3.19
CA SER A 146 57.83 -14.15 -3.36
C SER A 146 56.42 -14.07 -2.78
N GLN A 147 55.59 -15.09 -2.96
CA GLN A 147 54.25 -15.18 -2.37
C GLN A 147 54.30 -15.20 -0.85
N ILE A 148 55.21 -15.97 -0.25
CA ILE A 148 55.40 -16.00 1.20
C ILE A 148 55.77 -14.62 1.73
N ASN A 149 56.74 -13.94 1.09
CA ASN A 149 57.17 -12.63 1.48
C ASN A 149 56.05 -11.59 1.33
N THR A 150 55.23 -11.75 0.30
CA THR A 150 54.03 -10.90 0.12
C THR A 150 53.04 -11.12 1.24
N LEU A 151 52.71 -12.36 1.57
CA LEU A 151 51.79 -12.65 2.68
C LEU A 151 52.37 -12.20 4.03
N LYS A 152 53.69 -12.39 4.27
CA LYS A 152 54.36 -11.92 5.49
C LYS A 152 54.23 -10.41 5.71
N THR A 153 54.21 -9.63 4.62
CA THR A 153 54.09 -8.17 4.68
C THR A 153 52.65 -7.71 4.74
N GLN A 154 51.76 -8.42 4.05
CA GLN A 154 50.34 -8.00 3.94
C GLN A 154 49.50 -8.41 5.16
N LEU A 155 49.72 -9.61 5.72
CA LEU A 155 48.95 -10.10 6.85
C LEU A 155 48.95 -9.18 8.07
N PRO A 156 50.11 -8.63 8.52
CA PRO A 156 50.12 -7.67 9.62
C PRO A 156 49.28 -6.41 9.36
N VAL A 157 49.30 -5.93 8.07
CA VAL A 157 48.55 -4.74 7.67
C VAL A 157 47.05 -5.04 7.72
N ILE A 158 46.64 -6.14 7.12
CA ILE A 158 45.25 -6.60 7.14
C ILE A 158 44.76 -6.80 8.59
N LYS A 159 45.61 -7.40 9.44
CA LYS A 159 45.30 -7.56 10.87
C LYS A 159 45.09 -6.20 11.55
N GLN A 160 45.99 -5.26 11.29
CA GLN A 160 45.88 -3.92 11.87
C GLN A 160 44.60 -3.23 11.41
N GLU A 161 44.21 -3.32 10.12
CA GLU A 161 42.96 -2.79 9.60
C GLU A 161 41.76 -3.46 10.25
N LEU A 162 41.78 -4.78 10.44
CA LEU A 162 40.72 -5.51 11.12
C LEU A 162 40.58 -5.09 12.57
N ASP A 163 41.70 -4.92 13.31
CA ASP A 163 41.67 -4.45 14.68
C ASP A 163 41.16 -3.02 14.80
N GLN A 164 41.49 -2.16 13.83
CA GLN A 164 40.92 -0.80 13.74
C GLN A 164 39.42 -0.84 13.45
N ASN A 165 38.99 -1.62 12.46
CA ASN A 165 37.58 -1.80 12.12
C ASN A 165 36.80 -2.37 13.29
N LYS A 166 37.34 -3.34 14.02
CA LYS A 166 36.73 -3.85 15.24
C LYS A 166 36.54 -2.76 16.28
N THR A 167 37.58 -1.95 16.49
CA THR A 167 37.51 -0.83 17.46
C THR A 167 36.40 0.16 17.08
N VAL A 168 36.25 0.48 15.77
CA VAL A 168 35.19 1.35 15.29
C VAL A 168 33.82 0.71 15.50
N LEU A 169 33.70 -0.60 15.24
CA LEU A 169 32.47 -1.36 15.48
C LEU A 169 32.09 -1.39 16.96
N ASP A 170 33.05 -1.64 17.84
CA ASP A 170 32.83 -1.64 19.29
C ASP A 170 32.39 -0.26 19.80
N GLN A 171 33.00 0.83 19.28
CA GLN A 171 32.58 2.20 19.57
C GLN A 171 31.18 2.48 19.05
N THR A 172 30.88 2.07 17.83
CA THR A 172 29.55 2.24 17.21
C THR A 172 28.49 1.47 18.00
N ASN A 173 28.80 0.25 18.43
CA ASN A 173 27.91 -0.53 19.29
C ASN A 173 27.64 0.16 20.62
N ALA A 174 28.68 0.69 21.26
CA ALA A 174 28.50 1.45 22.49
C ALA A 174 27.61 2.69 22.32
N GLN A 175 27.77 3.42 21.22
CA GLN A 175 26.91 4.55 20.88
C GLN A 175 25.45 4.12 20.61
N LEU A 176 25.26 2.97 19.95
CA LEU A 176 23.94 2.41 19.74
C LEU A 176 23.26 2.01 21.05
N GLU A 177 23.98 1.36 21.96
CA GLU A 177 23.45 1.05 23.29
C GLU A 177 23.08 2.30 24.09
N GLN A 178 23.89 3.33 24.01
CA GLN A 178 23.57 4.63 24.64
C GLN A 178 22.31 5.26 24.01
N SER A 179 22.22 5.24 22.68
CA SER A 179 21.07 5.76 21.96
C SER A 179 19.80 5.00 22.31
N LYS A 180 19.89 3.68 22.44
CA LYS A 180 18.80 2.83 22.88
C LYS A 180 18.33 3.18 24.29
N GLN A 181 19.26 3.35 25.24
CA GLN A 181 18.91 3.78 26.60
C GLN A 181 18.20 5.14 26.63
N GLN A 182 18.66 6.08 25.79
CA GLN A 182 18.00 7.39 25.65
C GLN A 182 16.59 7.26 25.09
N LEU A 183 16.41 6.39 24.08
CA LEU A 183 15.11 6.08 23.51
C LEU A 183 14.18 5.41 24.53
N ASP A 184 14.67 4.46 25.31
CA ASP A 184 13.89 3.79 26.35
C ASP A 184 13.47 4.77 27.43
N THR A 185 14.38 5.68 27.84
CA THR A 185 14.07 6.75 28.79
C THR A 185 13.02 7.72 28.24
N SER A 186 13.15 8.10 26.97
CA SER A 186 12.19 8.98 26.29
C SER A 186 10.82 8.30 26.18
N ASN A 187 10.79 7.01 25.85
CA ASN A 187 9.56 6.22 25.80
C ASN A 187 8.85 6.15 27.16
N GLN A 188 9.61 5.96 28.23
CA GLN A 188 9.06 6.00 29.60
C GLN A 188 8.45 7.37 29.93
N LYS A 189 9.13 8.46 29.57
CA LYS A 189 8.62 9.82 29.76
C LYS A 189 7.32 10.06 28.98
N ILE A 190 7.28 9.62 27.72
CA ILE A 190 6.09 9.72 26.87
C ILE A 190 4.93 8.91 27.47
N LYS A 191 5.18 7.70 27.95
CA LYS A 191 4.15 6.87 28.61
C LYS A 191 3.64 7.54 29.89
N ALA A 192 4.54 8.12 30.69
CA ALA A 192 4.15 8.83 31.89
C ALA A 192 3.34 10.10 31.58
N SER A 193 3.75 10.87 30.57
CA SER A 193 3.02 12.04 30.10
C SER A 193 1.63 11.67 29.58
N LYS A 194 1.53 10.56 28.84
CA LYS A 194 0.23 10.05 28.37
C LYS A 194 -0.68 9.67 29.56
N ALA A 195 -0.16 8.93 30.51
CA ALA A 195 -0.95 8.52 31.69
C ALA A 195 -1.45 9.75 32.49
N LEU A 196 -0.60 10.79 32.59
CA LEU A 196 -1.02 12.03 33.26
C LEU A 196 -2.10 12.77 32.45
N LEU A 197 -1.97 12.82 31.13
CA LEU A 197 -2.98 13.39 30.23
C LEU A 197 -4.31 12.62 30.34
N ASP A 198 -4.25 11.29 30.28
CA ASP A 198 -5.46 10.45 30.41
C ASP A 198 -6.14 10.72 31.76
N GLN A 199 -5.39 10.80 32.85
CA GLN A 199 -5.92 11.12 34.19
C GLN A 199 -6.50 12.55 34.24
N THR A 200 -5.83 13.52 33.64
CA THR A 200 -6.31 14.91 33.57
C THR A 200 -7.56 15.01 32.70
N GLY A 201 -7.60 14.28 31.58
CA GLY A 201 -8.78 14.17 30.73
C GLY A 201 -10.02 13.63 31.48
N ILE A 202 -9.83 12.60 32.30
CA ILE A 202 -10.90 12.06 33.16
C ILE A 202 -11.39 13.14 34.15
N LYS A 203 -10.47 13.83 34.82
CA LYS A 203 -10.84 14.90 35.76
C LYS A 203 -11.60 16.03 35.07
N LEU A 204 -11.16 16.41 33.86
CA LEU A 204 -11.85 17.42 33.05
C LEU A 204 -13.25 16.95 32.62
N ALA A 205 -13.39 15.69 32.25
CA ALA A 205 -14.69 15.12 31.91
C ALA A 205 -15.62 15.13 33.12
N ASP A 206 -15.12 14.76 34.30
CA ASP A 206 -15.90 14.80 35.56
C ASP A 206 -16.27 16.24 35.93
N SER A 207 -15.32 17.18 35.81
CA SER A 207 -15.59 18.60 36.08
C SER A 207 -16.64 19.17 35.10
N LYS A 208 -16.54 18.78 33.82
CA LYS A 208 -17.55 19.14 32.82
C LYS A 208 -18.93 18.58 33.18
N LYS A 209 -18.99 17.31 33.58
CA LYS A 209 -20.23 16.66 33.98
C LYS A 209 -20.87 17.38 35.17
N GLN A 210 -20.07 17.73 36.20
CA GLN A 210 -20.56 18.49 37.35
C GLN A 210 -21.08 19.87 36.95
N LEU A 211 -20.38 20.53 35.99
CA LEU A 211 -20.84 21.82 35.45
C LEU A 211 -22.13 21.69 34.64
N ASP A 212 -22.24 20.64 33.81
CA ASP A 212 -23.46 20.38 33.05
C ASP A 212 -24.62 20.01 34.00
N GLU A 213 -24.37 19.26 35.08
CA GLU A 213 -25.37 18.99 36.13
C GLU A 213 -25.75 20.27 36.90
N ALA A 214 -24.77 21.13 37.24
CA ALA A 214 -25.05 22.42 37.91
C ALA A 214 -25.82 23.34 36.95
N LYS A 215 -25.46 23.35 35.66
CA LYS A 215 -26.22 24.10 34.66
C LYS A 215 -27.64 23.60 34.51
N ASN A 216 -27.83 22.28 34.41
CA ASN A 216 -29.16 21.69 34.31
C ASN A 216 -30.00 22.00 35.55
N THR A 217 -29.36 22.04 36.72
CA THR A 217 -30.05 22.44 37.97
C THR A 217 -30.45 23.93 37.92
N LEU A 218 -29.56 24.81 37.43
CA LEU A 218 -29.85 26.22 37.24
C LEU A 218 -30.93 26.42 36.17
N ASP A 219 -30.77 25.72 35.00
CA ASP A 219 -31.77 25.81 33.93
C ASP A 219 -33.13 25.20 34.34
N SER A 220 -33.16 24.20 35.28
CA SER A 220 -34.39 23.68 35.86
C SER A 220 -35.02 24.58 36.93
N ASN A 221 -34.20 25.41 37.62
CA ASN A 221 -34.68 26.36 38.62
C ASN A 221 -35.15 27.65 37.97
N LEU A 222 -34.59 28.05 36.83
CA LEU A 222 -35.01 29.22 36.09
C LEU A 222 -36.48 29.17 35.67
N PRO A 223 -36.98 28.06 35.06
CA PRO A 223 -38.38 27.91 34.78
C PRO A 223 -39.28 27.97 36.02
N GLN A 224 -38.81 27.42 37.17
CA GLN A 224 -39.58 27.48 38.44
C GLN A 224 -39.70 28.88 38.94
N LEU A 225 -38.64 29.69 38.78
CA LEU A 225 -38.66 31.11 39.10
C LEU A 225 -39.52 31.93 38.13
N GLU A 226 -39.45 31.63 36.83
CA GLU A 226 -40.30 32.23 35.81
C GLU A 226 -41.78 31.75 35.98
N GLU A 227 -41.98 30.46 36.30
CA GLU A 227 -43.26 29.89 36.55
C GLU A 227 -43.90 30.46 37.82
N ALA A 228 -43.11 30.74 38.88
CA ALA A 228 -43.56 31.49 40.05
C ALA A 228 -44.00 32.93 39.69
N LYS A 229 -43.24 33.60 38.77
CA LYS A 229 -43.57 34.89 38.29
C LYS A 229 -44.79 34.88 37.36
N VAL A 230 -44.81 33.91 36.42
CA VAL A 230 -45.89 33.71 35.45
C VAL A 230 -47.18 33.25 36.16
N LYS A 231 -47.08 32.43 37.23
CA LYS A 231 -48.25 32.09 38.07
C LYS A 231 -48.83 33.32 38.76
N LEU A 232 -48.02 34.32 39.10
CA LEU A 232 -48.45 35.58 39.61
C LEU A 232 -49.18 36.42 38.54
N ASP A 233 -48.66 36.39 37.30
CA ASP A 233 -49.20 37.15 36.19
C ASP A 233 -50.27 36.36 35.40
N GLN A 234 -50.22 35.06 35.41
CA GLN A 234 -51.01 34.15 34.58
C GLN A 234 -52.29 33.64 35.23
N ALA A 235 -52.47 33.78 36.55
CA ALA A 235 -53.77 33.52 37.20
C ALA A 235 -54.91 34.34 36.63
N GLN A 236 -54.61 35.33 35.83
CA GLN A 236 -55.58 36.22 35.13
C GLN A 236 -55.69 35.99 33.63
N SER A 237 -54.69 35.32 32.99
CA SER A 237 -54.62 35.15 31.51
C SER A 237 -54.96 33.72 31.01
N ASP A 238 -54.84 32.69 31.91
CA ASP A 238 -54.83 31.28 31.48
C ASP A 238 -56.16 30.67 31.04
N LEU A 239 -57.26 31.36 31.25
CA LEU A 239 -58.56 30.80 30.87
C LEU A 239 -58.88 30.96 29.36
N ASN A 240 -58.19 31.83 28.64
CA ASN A 240 -58.47 32.10 27.24
C ASN A 240 -57.48 31.42 26.26
N GLU A 241 -56.24 31.14 26.67
CA GLU A 241 -55.24 30.54 25.80
C GLU A 241 -55.28 29.03 25.72
N ALA A 242 -55.75 28.34 26.81
CA ALA A 242 -55.77 26.88 26.82
C ALA A 242 -56.72 26.25 25.78
N LYS A 243 -57.63 26.98 25.21
CA LYS A 243 -58.55 26.51 24.15
C LYS A 243 -57.97 26.55 22.74
N GLN A 244 -56.96 27.34 22.53
CA GLN A 244 -56.37 27.50 21.19
C GLN A 244 -55.15 26.60 20.95
N GLN A 245 -54.42 26.21 22.01
CA GLN A 245 -53.24 25.35 21.90
C GLN A 245 -53.52 23.85 21.76
N ALA A 246 -54.76 23.42 22.03
CA ALA A 246 -55.16 22.03 21.87
C ALA A 246 -55.37 21.56 20.42
N ALA A 247 -55.44 22.50 19.46
CA ALA A 247 -55.68 22.21 18.05
C ALA A 247 -54.43 21.94 17.23
N ASP A 248 -53.23 22.37 17.72
CA ASP A 248 -51.99 22.38 16.90
C ASP A 248 -50.90 21.39 17.39
N LEU A 249 -51.30 20.39 18.19
CA LEU A 249 -50.36 19.30 18.55
C LEU A 249 -50.13 18.36 17.34
N GLN A 250 -49.10 18.69 16.56
CA GLN A 250 -48.58 17.71 15.61
C GLN A 250 -48.04 16.52 16.39
N LYS A 251 -48.53 15.31 16.04
CA LYS A 251 -48.01 14.07 16.63
C LYS A 251 -46.51 13.98 16.40
N GLY A 252 -45.75 13.99 17.46
CA GLY A 252 -44.29 13.78 17.38
C GLY A 252 -44.00 12.46 16.64
N LYS A 253 -43.19 12.50 15.62
CA LYS A 253 -42.79 11.33 14.83
C LYS A 253 -41.63 10.63 15.58
N ILE A 254 -41.89 9.47 16.14
CA ILE A 254 -40.79 8.65 16.70
C ILE A 254 -40.02 8.06 15.53
N ILE A 255 -38.78 8.48 15.37
CA ILE A 255 -37.84 7.88 14.41
C ILE A 255 -37.10 6.78 15.16
N THR A 256 -37.35 5.53 14.83
CA THR A 256 -36.58 4.40 15.32
C THR A 256 -35.50 4.07 14.30
N LEU A 257 -34.25 4.27 14.68
CA LEU A 257 -33.11 3.82 13.88
C LEU A 257 -32.69 2.43 14.36
N THR A 258 -32.70 1.47 13.45
CA THR A 258 -32.13 0.14 13.72
C THR A 258 -30.62 0.20 13.66
N LYS A 259 -29.94 -0.78 14.25
CA LYS A 259 -28.47 -0.90 14.19
C LYS A 259 -27.95 -0.87 12.74
N ASN A 260 -28.70 -1.45 11.80
CA ASN A 260 -28.32 -1.52 10.39
C ASN A 260 -28.51 -0.21 9.62
N GLU A 261 -29.17 0.78 10.21
CA GLU A 261 -29.34 2.12 9.64
C GLU A 261 -28.30 3.12 10.18
N SER A 262 -27.45 2.70 11.11
CA SER A 262 -26.35 3.51 11.61
C SER A 262 -25.29 3.67 10.53
N ALA A 263 -25.03 4.92 10.10
CA ALA A 263 -24.01 5.23 9.08
C ALA A 263 -22.61 4.70 9.43
N ALA A 264 -22.27 4.69 10.73
CA ALA A 264 -21.00 4.15 11.20
C ALA A 264 -20.88 2.64 10.98
N ILE A 265 -21.96 1.90 11.28
CA ILE A 265 -22.00 0.42 11.12
C ILE A 265 -22.00 0.06 9.63
N LEU A 266 -22.78 0.79 8.81
CA LEU A 266 -22.78 0.59 7.37
C LEU A 266 -21.41 0.86 6.75
N SER A 267 -20.73 1.93 7.16
CA SER A 267 -19.38 2.25 6.71
C SER A 267 -18.38 1.14 7.11
N TYR A 268 -18.46 0.64 8.35
CA TYR A 268 -17.62 -0.45 8.81
C TYR A 268 -17.86 -1.73 8.00
N SER A 269 -19.13 -2.11 7.81
CA SER A 269 -19.51 -3.28 7.02
C SER A 269 -19.00 -3.16 5.57
N GLY A 270 -19.22 -2.01 4.93
CA GLY A 270 -18.74 -1.75 3.58
C GLY A 270 -17.21 -1.85 3.45
N ASN A 271 -16.46 -1.41 4.46
CA ASN A 271 -15.01 -1.59 4.51
C ASN A 271 -14.62 -3.08 4.62
N CYS A 272 -15.33 -3.85 5.45
CA CYS A 272 -15.11 -5.30 5.56
C CYS A 272 -15.38 -6.01 4.22
N ASP A 273 -16.46 -5.66 3.53
CA ASP A 273 -16.83 -6.25 2.24
C ASP A 273 -15.80 -5.92 1.16
N SER A 274 -15.28 -4.69 1.16
CA SER A 274 -14.20 -4.27 0.25
C SER A 274 -12.92 -5.08 0.46
N ILE A 275 -12.52 -5.29 1.71
CA ILE A 275 -11.36 -6.14 2.03
C ILE A 275 -11.63 -7.60 1.65
N SER A 276 -12.84 -8.10 1.90
CA SER A 276 -13.25 -9.45 1.51
C SER A 276 -13.15 -9.65 0.00
N ALA A 277 -13.59 -8.70 -0.80
CA ALA A 277 -13.45 -8.75 -2.26
C ALA A 277 -11.99 -8.82 -2.72
N LEU A 278 -11.10 -8.03 -2.08
CA LEU A 278 -9.67 -8.09 -2.33
C LEU A 278 -9.06 -9.45 -1.97
N SER A 279 -9.58 -10.09 -0.92
CA SER A 279 -9.09 -11.38 -0.43
C SER A 279 -9.28 -12.55 -1.39
N ILE A 280 -10.14 -12.42 -2.39
CA ILE A 280 -10.35 -13.44 -3.42
C ILE A 280 -9.41 -13.22 -4.61
N LEU A 281 -9.30 -12.00 -5.09
CA LEU A 281 -8.59 -11.72 -6.35
C LEU A 281 -7.07 -11.85 -6.24
N PHE A 282 -6.48 -11.30 -5.17
CA PHE A 282 -5.02 -11.33 -5.01
C PHE A 282 -4.46 -12.75 -4.83
N PRO A 283 -5.05 -13.62 -3.98
CA PRO A 283 -4.61 -15.01 -3.90
C PRO A 283 -4.68 -15.76 -5.22
N VAL A 284 -5.73 -15.56 -6.02
CA VAL A 284 -5.83 -16.21 -7.34
C VAL A 284 -4.63 -15.83 -8.22
N LEU A 285 -4.27 -14.55 -8.26
CA LEU A 285 -3.11 -14.09 -9.02
C LEU A 285 -1.79 -14.64 -8.46
N PHE A 286 -1.63 -14.65 -7.14
CA PHE A 286 -0.44 -15.20 -6.50
C PHE A 286 -0.30 -16.71 -6.73
N PHE A 287 -1.39 -17.47 -6.62
CA PHE A 287 -1.38 -18.90 -6.93
C PHE A 287 -1.09 -19.19 -8.40
N LEU A 288 -1.60 -18.38 -9.31
CA LEU A 288 -1.29 -18.52 -10.74
C LEU A 288 0.21 -18.31 -11.01
N VAL A 289 0.80 -17.30 -10.38
CA VAL A 289 2.25 -17.05 -10.48
C VAL A 289 3.04 -18.17 -9.80
N ALA A 290 2.63 -18.63 -8.62
CA ALA A 290 3.27 -19.77 -7.92
C ALA A 290 3.21 -21.06 -8.77
N ALA A 291 2.07 -21.33 -9.39
CA ALA A 291 1.92 -22.45 -10.33
C ALA A 291 2.88 -22.34 -11.51
N LEU A 292 3.03 -21.15 -12.10
CA LEU A 292 3.95 -20.90 -13.20
C LEU A 292 5.40 -21.11 -12.78
N VAL A 293 5.81 -20.58 -11.63
CA VAL A 293 7.16 -20.76 -11.07
C VAL A 293 7.42 -22.23 -10.79
N SER A 294 6.47 -22.93 -10.17
CA SER A 294 6.58 -24.35 -9.90
C SER A 294 6.67 -25.17 -11.21
N MET A 295 5.86 -24.83 -12.21
CA MET A 295 5.91 -25.49 -13.51
C MET A 295 7.28 -25.32 -14.18
N THR A 296 7.86 -24.13 -14.11
CA THR A 296 9.19 -23.87 -14.67
C THR A 296 10.27 -24.64 -13.94
N THR A 297 10.25 -24.59 -12.62
CA THR A 297 11.23 -25.25 -11.74
C THR A 297 11.16 -26.77 -11.88
N MET A 298 9.97 -27.37 -11.88
CA MET A 298 9.78 -28.79 -12.02
C MET A 298 10.13 -29.30 -13.43
N THR A 299 9.77 -28.52 -14.47
CA THR A 299 10.20 -28.86 -15.84
C THR A 299 11.72 -28.98 -15.92
N ARG A 300 12.43 -28.03 -15.36
CA ARG A 300 13.88 -28.01 -15.32
C ARG A 300 14.43 -29.20 -14.53
N MET A 301 13.93 -29.41 -13.30
CA MET A 301 14.40 -30.51 -12.44
C MET A 301 14.25 -31.87 -13.12
N VAL A 302 13.12 -32.11 -13.80
CA VAL A 302 12.89 -33.34 -14.55
C VAL A 302 13.83 -33.44 -15.77
N GLU A 303 14.13 -32.33 -16.43
CA GLU A 303 15.07 -32.29 -17.56
C GLU A 303 16.53 -32.48 -17.13
N GLU A 304 16.96 -31.89 -16.04
CA GLU A 304 18.30 -32.07 -15.47
C GLU A 304 18.54 -33.52 -15.06
N LEU A 305 17.59 -34.16 -14.42
CA LEU A 305 17.66 -35.55 -13.98
C LEU A 305 17.20 -36.55 -15.05
N ARG A 306 17.10 -36.09 -16.31
CA ARG A 306 16.56 -36.92 -17.40
C ARG A 306 17.26 -38.25 -17.60
N VAL A 307 18.60 -38.26 -17.61
CA VAL A 307 19.41 -39.49 -17.75
C VAL A 307 19.15 -40.44 -16.60
N GLN A 308 19.15 -39.90 -15.37
CA GLN A 308 18.86 -40.68 -14.16
C GLN A 308 17.44 -41.28 -14.20
N ASN A 309 16.45 -40.49 -14.60
CA ASN A 309 15.08 -40.94 -14.77
C ASN A 309 14.96 -42.01 -15.86
N GLY A 310 15.73 -41.84 -16.95
CA GLY A 310 15.84 -42.82 -18.02
C GLY A 310 16.45 -44.15 -17.55
N THR A 311 17.49 -44.08 -16.76
CA THR A 311 18.16 -45.26 -16.14
C THR A 311 17.23 -46.01 -15.19
N LEU A 312 16.55 -45.28 -14.27
CA LEU A 312 15.57 -45.89 -13.38
C LEU A 312 14.45 -46.59 -14.17
N ARG A 313 13.96 -45.94 -15.24
CA ARG A 313 12.96 -46.55 -16.14
C ARG A 313 13.48 -47.72 -16.89
N ALA A 314 14.74 -47.74 -17.31
CA ALA A 314 15.38 -48.89 -17.98
C ALA A 314 15.62 -50.06 -17.00
N LEU A 315 15.86 -49.81 -15.73
CA LEU A 315 15.95 -50.77 -14.63
C LEU A 315 14.60 -51.37 -14.20
N GLY A 316 13.48 -50.91 -14.82
CA GLY A 316 12.14 -51.50 -14.60
C GLY A 316 11.25 -50.72 -13.63
N TYR A 317 11.70 -49.59 -13.09
CA TYR A 317 10.82 -48.75 -12.28
C TYR A 317 9.62 -48.23 -13.07
N LYS A 318 8.42 -48.25 -12.47
CA LYS A 318 7.20 -47.77 -13.10
C LYS A 318 7.21 -46.25 -13.22
N LYS A 319 6.48 -45.71 -14.20
CA LYS A 319 6.32 -44.23 -14.32
C LYS A 319 5.85 -43.61 -13.03
N LYS A 320 4.95 -44.26 -12.30
CA LYS A 320 4.39 -43.79 -11.04
C LYS A 320 5.45 -43.58 -9.97
N ASP A 321 6.43 -44.46 -9.88
CA ASP A 321 7.47 -44.43 -8.86
C ASP A 321 8.41 -43.25 -9.07
N VAL A 322 8.78 -42.98 -10.32
CA VAL A 322 9.61 -41.81 -10.68
C VAL A 322 8.82 -40.51 -10.47
N ILE A 323 7.52 -40.45 -10.81
CA ILE A 323 6.66 -39.27 -10.60
C ILE A 323 6.51 -39.03 -9.09
N MET A 324 6.35 -40.08 -8.28
CA MET A 324 6.15 -40.00 -6.84
C MET A 324 7.32 -39.28 -6.15
N GLN A 325 8.56 -39.50 -6.59
CA GLN A 325 9.73 -38.79 -6.07
C GLN A 325 9.59 -37.27 -6.20
N TYR A 326 9.14 -36.80 -7.36
CA TYR A 326 8.92 -35.35 -7.59
C TYR A 326 7.72 -34.82 -6.81
N LEU A 327 6.65 -35.62 -6.71
CA LEU A 327 5.48 -35.27 -5.94
C LEU A 327 5.79 -35.13 -4.44
N ILE A 328 6.59 -36.07 -3.88
CA ILE A 328 7.02 -35.99 -2.48
C ILE A 328 7.86 -34.74 -2.25
N TYR A 329 8.81 -34.46 -3.16
CA TYR A 329 9.62 -33.23 -3.07
C TYR A 329 8.73 -31.97 -3.12
N ALA A 330 7.84 -31.90 -4.09
CA ALA A 330 6.93 -30.76 -4.23
C ALA A 330 5.98 -30.62 -3.02
N PHE A 331 5.49 -31.76 -2.51
CA PHE A 331 4.66 -31.78 -1.30
C PHE A 331 5.42 -31.23 -0.08
N LEU A 332 6.62 -31.76 0.20
CA LEU A 332 7.41 -31.32 1.35
C LEU A 332 7.76 -29.82 1.25
N ALA A 333 8.22 -29.40 0.07
CA ALA A 333 8.54 -27.98 -0.17
C ALA A 333 7.31 -27.09 0.05
N THR A 334 6.15 -27.48 -0.48
CA THR A 334 4.90 -26.74 -0.32
C THR A 334 4.41 -26.79 1.12
N PHE A 335 4.54 -27.93 1.79
CA PHE A 335 4.16 -28.12 3.19
C PHE A 335 4.88 -27.11 4.09
N PHE A 336 6.19 -27.06 4.04
CA PHE A 336 6.97 -26.13 4.86
C PHE A 336 6.73 -24.67 4.47
N ALA A 337 6.72 -24.37 3.16
CA ALA A 337 6.50 -23.01 2.68
C ALA A 337 5.10 -22.48 3.05
N SER A 338 4.06 -23.30 2.88
CA SER A 338 2.69 -22.92 3.27
C SER A 338 2.55 -22.75 4.77
N SER A 339 3.18 -23.64 5.58
CA SER A 339 3.16 -23.52 7.04
C SER A 339 3.78 -22.22 7.51
N ILE A 340 4.96 -21.87 6.99
CA ILE A 340 5.62 -20.60 7.29
C ILE A 340 4.78 -19.42 6.78
N GLY A 341 4.23 -19.53 5.57
CA GLY A 341 3.41 -18.51 4.94
C GLY A 341 2.11 -18.25 5.71
N ILE A 342 1.45 -19.28 6.20
CA ILE A 342 0.22 -19.17 7.00
C ILE A 342 0.53 -18.48 8.33
N VAL A 343 1.55 -18.93 9.06
CA VAL A 343 1.94 -18.31 10.33
C VAL A 343 2.29 -16.84 10.13
N PHE A 344 3.16 -16.54 9.18
CA PHE A 344 3.54 -15.17 8.89
C PHE A 344 2.34 -14.33 8.43
N GLY A 345 1.54 -14.86 7.50
CA GLY A 345 0.39 -14.17 6.93
C GLY A 345 -0.70 -13.88 7.96
N THR A 346 -0.96 -14.81 8.88
CA THR A 346 -1.99 -14.65 9.92
C THR A 346 -1.59 -13.62 10.97
N TYR A 347 -0.31 -13.50 11.29
CA TYR A 347 0.13 -12.54 12.30
C TYR A 347 0.50 -11.18 11.73
N PHE A 348 1.25 -11.15 10.63
CA PHE A 348 1.84 -9.92 10.11
C PHE A 348 0.81 -9.01 9.44
N PHE A 349 0.05 -9.52 8.46
CA PHE A 349 -0.88 -8.69 7.71
C PHE A 349 -2.08 -8.21 8.53
N PRO A 350 -2.78 -9.06 9.29
CA PRO A 350 -3.88 -8.60 10.14
C PRO A 350 -3.43 -7.58 11.18
N SER A 351 -2.23 -7.77 11.77
CA SER A 351 -1.69 -6.79 12.74
C SER A 351 -1.49 -5.41 12.14
N ILE A 352 -0.97 -5.34 10.91
CA ILE A 352 -0.76 -4.06 10.22
C ILE A 352 -2.11 -3.44 9.83
N ILE A 353 -3.00 -4.23 9.23
CA ILE A 353 -4.33 -3.73 8.82
C ILE A 353 -5.10 -3.24 10.04
N TYR A 354 -5.11 -4.01 11.12
CA TYR A 354 -5.77 -3.61 12.36
C TYR A 354 -5.17 -2.32 12.93
N TYR A 355 -3.84 -2.20 12.96
CA TYR A 355 -3.16 -1.00 13.42
C TYR A 355 -3.55 0.23 12.58
N LEU A 356 -3.64 0.09 11.27
CA LEU A 356 -4.03 1.17 10.37
C LEU A 356 -5.50 1.56 10.56
N TYR A 357 -6.40 0.59 10.71
CA TYR A 357 -7.82 0.86 10.97
C TYR A 357 -8.03 1.48 12.35
N ARG A 358 -7.22 1.11 13.35
CA ARG A 358 -7.25 1.71 14.68
C ARG A 358 -6.86 3.20 14.66
N ILE A 359 -5.91 3.58 13.81
CA ILE A 359 -5.55 5.00 13.60
C ILE A 359 -6.70 5.75 12.90
N MET A 360 -7.37 5.10 11.98
CA MET A 360 -8.45 5.68 11.16
C MET A 360 -9.76 5.82 11.94
N MET A 361 -10.05 4.87 12.82
CA MET A 361 -11.26 4.83 13.64
C MET A 361 -10.90 5.13 15.10
N PHE A 362 -11.89 5.44 15.92
CA PHE A 362 -11.69 5.69 17.35
C PHE A 362 -11.01 4.50 18.01
N ASP A 363 -9.85 4.75 18.63
CA ASP A 363 -9.17 3.77 19.46
C ASP A 363 -9.92 3.61 20.78
N ILE A 364 -10.73 2.58 20.88
CA ILE A 364 -11.44 2.22 22.12
C ILE A 364 -10.55 1.49 23.14
N GLY A 365 -9.24 1.41 22.89
CA GLY A 365 -8.28 0.75 23.80
C GLY A 365 -8.41 -0.77 23.88
N ALA A 366 -9.23 -1.38 23.04
CA ALA A 366 -9.40 -2.83 23.04
C ALA A 366 -8.10 -3.53 22.56
N PRO A 367 -7.70 -4.63 23.22
CA PRO A 367 -6.52 -5.38 22.80
C PRO A 367 -6.74 -5.98 21.40
N THR A 368 -5.70 -5.95 20.58
CA THR A 368 -5.72 -6.57 19.26
C THR A 368 -5.91 -8.08 19.39
N ARG A 369 -7.04 -8.59 18.99
CA ARG A 369 -7.27 -10.04 18.90
C ARG A 369 -6.97 -10.50 17.49
N ILE A 370 -5.82 -11.12 17.31
CA ILE A 370 -5.53 -11.84 16.07
C ILE A 370 -6.28 -13.16 16.12
N ILE A 371 -7.29 -13.29 15.27
CA ILE A 371 -8.09 -14.51 15.19
C ILE A 371 -7.40 -15.46 14.20
N PHE A 372 -6.99 -16.61 14.69
CA PHE A 372 -6.49 -17.69 13.84
C PHE A 372 -7.69 -18.50 13.32
N GLU A 373 -8.18 -18.11 12.14
CA GLU A 373 -9.29 -18.82 11.51
C GLU A 373 -8.80 -20.10 10.84
N LEU A 374 -8.99 -21.21 11.56
CA LEU A 374 -8.51 -22.52 11.16
C LEU A 374 -9.07 -22.97 9.79
N ALA A 375 -10.34 -22.62 9.50
CA ALA A 375 -10.98 -22.98 8.23
C ALA A 375 -10.25 -22.37 7.03
N THR A 376 -9.99 -21.07 7.07
CA THR A 376 -9.26 -20.33 6.02
C THR A 376 -7.81 -20.81 5.88
N CYS A 377 -7.17 -21.13 7.02
CA CYS A 377 -5.80 -21.68 6.99
C CYS A 377 -5.75 -23.05 6.31
N ILE A 378 -6.68 -23.97 6.66
CA ILE A 378 -6.78 -25.30 6.04
C ILE A 378 -7.12 -25.17 4.56
N GLN A 379 -8.08 -24.30 4.19
CA GLN A 379 -8.45 -24.07 2.80
C GLN A 379 -7.27 -23.59 1.99
N THR A 380 -6.53 -22.58 2.47
CA THR A 380 -5.33 -22.05 1.80
C THR A 380 -4.27 -23.12 1.64
N TYR A 381 -4.09 -23.93 2.68
CA TYR A 381 -3.14 -25.04 2.66
C TYR A 381 -3.50 -26.09 1.60
N ILE A 382 -4.76 -26.53 1.57
CA ILE A 382 -5.24 -27.50 0.59
C ILE A 382 -5.09 -26.95 -0.83
N ILE A 383 -5.50 -25.71 -1.08
CA ILE A 383 -5.39 -25.06 -2.39
C ILE A 383 -3.93 -25.01 -2.84
N SER A 384 -3.01 -24.60 -1.96
CA SER A 384 -1.58 -24.52 -2.24
C SER A 384 -1.01 -25.89 -2.65
N VAL A 385 -1.30 -26.93 -1.86
CA VAL A 385 -0.82 -28.29 -2.09
C VAL A 385 -1.41 -28.85 -3.38
N VAL A 386 -2.72 -28.71 -3.59
CA VAL A 386 -3.40 -29.22 -4.78
C VAL A 386 -2.84 -28.59 -6.06
N ILE A 387 -2.69 -27.27 -6.10
CA ILE A 387 -2.18 -26.57 -7.27
C ILE A 387 -0.76 -27.02 -7.60
N ILE A 388 0.14 -27.05 -6.61
CA ILE A 388 1.55 -27.39 -6.83
C ILE A 388 1.72 -28.85 -7.20
N LEU A 389 1.00 -29.76 -6.55
CA LEU A 389 1.04 -31.19 -6.90
C LEU A 389 0.44 -31.44 -8.28
N PHE A 390 -0.66 -30.78 -8.64
CA PHE A 390 -1.26 -30.88 -9.97
C PHE A 390 -0.29 -30.42 -11.06
N VAL A 391 0.34 -29.26 -10.87
CA VAL A 391 1.33 -28.73 -11.81
C VAL A 391 2.53 -29.66 -11.91
N THR A 392 3.05 -30.14 -10.80
CA THR A 392 4.17 -31.09 -10.76
C THR A 392 3.82 -32.39 -11.46
N PHE A 393 2.64 -32.94 -11.19
CA PHE A 393 2.16 -34.15 -11.86
C PHE A 393 2.06 -33.96 -13.38
N MET A 394 1.43 -32.87 -13.83
CA MET A 394 1.32 -32.57 -15.27
C MET A 394 2.66 -32.49 -15.98
N VAL A 395 3.64 -31.82 -15.34
CA VAL A 395 4.99 -31.68 -15.89
C VAL A 395 5.70 -33.03 -15.96
N CYS A 396 5.72 -33.77 -14.85
CA CYS A 396 6.37 -35.07 -14.78
C CYS A 396 5.72 -36.08 -15.72
N TYR A 397 4.39 -36.12 -15.77
CA TYR A 397 3.65 -37.01 -16.64
C TYR A 397 4.01 -36.79 -18.11
N LYS A 398 4.03 -35.53 -18.55
CA LYS A 398 4.34 -35.13 -19.92
C LYS A 398 5.79 -35.47 -20.30
N GLU A 399 6.78 -35.17 -19.46
CA GLU A 399 8.20 -35.42 -19.75
C GLU A 399 8.55 -36.91 -19.70
N LEU A 400 7.86 -37.70 -18.86
CA LEU A 400 8.11 -39.16 -18.70
C LEU A 400 7.24 -40.05 -19.62
N GLN A 401 6.46 -39.46 -20.52
CA GLN A 401 5.72 -40.23 -21.55
C GLN A 401 6.65 -40.87 -22.55
N ALA A 402 7.81 -40.30 -22.81
CA ALA A 402 8.77 -40.84 -23.75
C ALA A 402 9.29 -42.21 -23.28
N VAL A 403 9.64 -43.09 -24.28
CA VAL A 403 10.24 -44.41 -23.99
C VAL A 403 11.64 -44.24 -23.38
N PRO A 404 12.10 -45.16 -22.47
CA PRO A 404 13.39 -45.04 -21.81
C PRO A 404 14.57 -44.77 -22.74
N ALA A 405 14.61 -45.43 -23.88
CA ALA A 405 15.66 -45.20 -24.88
C ALA A 405 15.72 -43.80 -25.46
N GLN A 406 14.58 -43.09 -25.53
CA GLN A 406 14.51 -41.69 -25.95
C GLN A 406 14.89 -40.74 -24.79
N ILE A 407 14.60 -41.16 -23.55
CA ILE A 407 14.92 -40.37 -22.36
C ILE A 407 16.44 -40.36 -22.12
N LEU A 408 17.12 -41.48 -22.33
CA LEU A 408 18.56 -41.64 -22.22
C LEU A 408 19.35 -40.87 -23.28
N ARG A 409 18.76 -40.59 -24.42
CA ARG A 409 19.44 -39.80 -25.47
C ARG A 409 19.34 -38.31 -25.21
N PRO A 410 20.42 -37.57 -25.42
CA PRO A 410 20.35 -36.11 -25.39
C PRO A 410 19.27 -35.60 -26.34
N LYS A 411 18.53 -34.59 -25.92
CA LYS A 411 17.53 -33.95 -26.84
C LYS A 411 18.28 -33.32 -28.01
N ALA A 412 17.97 -33.78 -29.21
CA ALA A 412 18.50 -33.19 -30.43
C ALA A 412 18.20 -31.68 -30.47
N PRO A 413 19.15 -30.84 -30.86
CA PRO A 413 18.92 -29.41 -31.01
C PRO A 413 17.73 -29.15 -31.96
N LYS A 414 16.79 -28.31 -31.53
CA LYS A 414 15.66 -27.97 -32.39
C LYS A 414 16.15 -27.25 -33.64
N LEU A 415 15.76 -27.80 -34.82
CA LEU A 415 16.06 -27.16 -36.11
C LEU A 415 15.49 -25.72 -36.14
N GLY A 416 16.28 -24.78 -36.59
CA GLY A 416 15.91 -23.38 -36.70
C GLY A 416 14.83 -23.23 -37.79
N LYS A 417 13.60 -22.87 -37.40
CA LYS A 417 12.53 -22.49 -38.33
C LYS A 417 12.55 -20.95 -38.47
N ARG A 418 12.17 -20.47 -39.68
CA ARG A 418 11.99 -19.02 -39.89
C ARG A 418 10.97 -18.47 -38.89
N ILE A 419 11.32 -17.36 -38.25
CA ILE A 419 10.45 -16.69 -37.28
C ILE A 419 9.55 -15.66 -37.97
N LEU A 420 8.43 -15.34 -37.33
CA LEU A 420 7.43 -14.41 -37.87
C LEU A 420 8.01 -13.01 -38.13
N LEU A 421 8.98 -12.59 -37.30
CA LEU A 421 9.68 -11.30 -37.43
C LEU A 421 10.54 -11.23 -38.71
N GLU A 422 11.02 -12.38 -39.22
CA GLU A 422 11.75 -12.44 -40.49
C GLU A 422 10.86 -12.16 -41.72
N ARG A 423 9.54 -12.34 -41.58
CA ARG A 423 8.58 -11.99 -42.64
C ARG A 423 8.36 -10.49 -42.75
N ILE A 424 8.63 -9.75 -41.65
CA ILE A 424 8.53 -8.29 -41.66
C ILE A 424 9.88 -7.72 -42.07
N THR A 425 10.11 -7.69 -43.37
CA THR A 425 11.42 -7.35 -43.97
C THR A 425 11.93 -5.97 -43.61
N PHE A 426 11.03 -5.01 -43.38
CA PHE A 426 11.41 -3.62 -42.99
C PHE A 426 12.08 -3.58 -41.61
N ILE A 427 11.52 -4.29 -40.60
CA ILE A 427 12.11 -4.36 -39.26
C ILE A 427 13.37 -5.22 -39.29
N TRP A 428 13.30 -6.38 -39.96
CA TRP A 428 14.39 -7.34 -39.99
C TRP A 428 15.68 -6.81 -40.63
N LYS A 429 15.59 -6.00 -41.68
CA LYS A 429 16.75 -5.39 -42.32
C LYS A 429 17.48 -4.39 -41.43
N ARG A 430 16.78 -3.69 -40.55
CA ARG A 430 17.35 -2.69 -39.64
C ARG A 430 18.02 -3.28 -38.39
N LEU A 431 17.77 -4.55 -38.07
CA LEU A 431 18.34 -5.21 -36.90
C LEU A 431 19.82 -5.57 -37.16
N SER A 432 20.69 -5.33 -36.17
CA SER A 432 22.05 -5.81 -36.14
C SER A 432 22.13 -7.34 -36.10
N PHE A 433 23.27 -7.92 -36.46
CA PHE A 433 23.48 -9.37 -36.41
C PHE A 433 23.12 -9.94 -35.02
N ASN A 434 23.64 -9.33 -33.96
CA ASN A 434 23.39 -9.76 -32.58
C ASN A 434 21.89 -9.68 -32.20
N GLN A 435 21.17 -8.67 -32.67
CA GLN A 435 19.72 -8.56 -32.46
C GLN A 435 18.95 -9.64 -33.22
N LYS A 436 19.34 -9.96 -34.45
CA LYS A 436 18.75 -11.04 -35.24
C LYS A 436 18.94 -12.40 -34.57
N VAL A 437 20.15 -12.67 -34.04
CA VAL A 437 20.44 -13.90 -33.29
C VAL A 437 19.59 -13.97 -32.02
N THR A 438 19.51 -12.89 -31.25
CA THR A 438 18.69 -12.83 -30.03
C THR A 438 17.21 -13.11 -30.34
N MET A 439 16.65 -12.48 -31.39
CA MET A 439 15.26 -12.70 -31.78
C MET A 439 14.99 -14.15 -32.23
N ARG A 440 15.91 -14.72 -33.02
CA ARG A 440 15.81 -16.14 -33.38
C ARG A 440 15.82 -17.05 -32.15
N ASN A 441 16.67 -16.78 -31.18
CA ASN A 441 16.77 -17.57 -29.95
C ASN A 441 15.49 -17.45 -29.11
N ILE A 442 14.97 -16.26 -28.93
CA ILE A 442 13.71 -16.04 -28.20
C ILE A 442 12.55 -16.88 -28.80
N PHE A 443 12.38 -16.81 -30.11
CA PHE A 443 11.26 -17.50 -30.77
C PHE A 443 11.53 -18.97 -31.07
N ARG A 444 12.77 -19.45 -31.01
CA ARG A 444 13.14 -20.87 -31.15
C ARG A 444 12.55 -21.70 -30.02
N TYR A 445 12.54 -21.16 -28.80
CA TYR A 445 12.04 -21.84 -27.61
C TYR A 445 10.69 -21.24 -27.16
N LYS A 446 9.64 -21.44 -27.98
CA LYS A 446 8.32 -20.84 -27.78
C LYS A 446 7.75 -21.10 -26.37
N LYS A 447 7.89 -22.33 -25.82
CA LYS A 447 7.41 -22.66 -24.46
C LYS A 447 8.04 -21.72 -23.43
N ARG A 448 9.35 -21.52 -23.48
CA ARG A 448 10.09 -20.62 -22.60
C ARG A 448 9.67 -19.16 -22.80
N PHE A 449 9.55 -18.74 -24.06
CA PHE A 449 9.07 -17.40 -24.37
C PHE A 449 7.74 -17.09 -23.69
N PHE A 450 6.72 -17.95 -23.92
CA PHE A 450 5.41 -17.71 -23.31
C PHE A 450 5.44 -17.79 -21.79
N MET A 451 6.17 -18.72 -21.20
CA MET A 451 6.31 -18.84 -19.75
C MET A 451 6.95 -17.57 -19.14
N SER A 452 8.02 -17.06 -19.75
CA SER A 452 8.67 -15.85 -19.29
C SER A 452 7.75 -14.63 -19.46
N VAL A 453 7.12 -14.48 -20.63
CA VAL A 453 6.21 -13.34 -20.89
C VAL A 453 5.01 -13.38 -19.95
N ILE A 454 4.38 -14.53 -19.72
CA ILE A 454 3.22 -14.68 -18.82
C ILE A 454 3.65 -14.37 -17.37
N GLY A 455 4.79 -14.91 -16.93
CA GLY A 455 5.30 -14.64 -15.58
C GLY A 455 5.57 -13.16 -15.34
N ILE A 456 6.28 -12.51 -16.25
CA ILE A 456 6.57 -11.08 -16.17
C ILE A 456 5.29 -10.24 -16.30
N ALA A 457 4.40 -10.62 -17.21
CA ALA A 457 3.13 -9.94 -17.39
C ALA A 457 2.25 -10.00 -16.14
N GLY A 458 2.19 -11.16 -15.47
CA GLY A 458 1.47 -11.30 -14.20
C GLY A 458 2.02 -10.37 -13.11
N CYS A 459 3.34 -10.32 -12.98
CA CYS A 459 3.99 -9.43 -12.02
C CYS A 459 3.77 -7.95 -12.35
N THR A 460 3.93 -7.57 -13.61
CA THR A 460 3.68 -6.18 -14.05
C THR A 460 2.21 -5.80 -13.87
N ALA A 461 1.29 -6.73 -14.14
CA ALA A 461 -0.13 -6.52 -13.93
C ALA A 461 -0.46 -6.24 -12.46
N LEU A 462 0.15 -6.98 -11.53
CA LEU A 462 -0.01 -6.74 -10.09
C LEU A 462 0.49 -5.35 -9.68
N ILE A 463 1.62 -4.92 -10.22
CA ILE A 463 2.15 -3.56 -9.96
C ILE A 463 1.19 -2.51 -10.52
N VAL A 464 0.66 -2.71 -11.74
CA VAL A 464 -0.35 -1.79 -12.34
C VAL A 464 -1.60 -1.73 -11.48
N VAL A 465 -2.08 -2.87 -10.97
CA VAL A 465 -3.26 -2.93 -10.10
C VAL A 465 -2.99 -2.18 -8.78
N GLY A 466 -1.85 -2.42 -8.14
CA GLY A 466 -1.50 -1.75 -6.89
C GLY A 466 -1.44 -0.22 -7.04
N PHE A 467 -0.69 0.28 -7.99
CA PHE A 467 -0.66 1.73 -8.28
C PHE A 467 -1.99 2.23 -8.84
N GLY A 468 -2.69 1.40 -9.61
CA GLY A 468 -4.01 1.71 -10.15
C GLY A 468 -5.01 2.00 -9.04
N ILE A 469 -5.10 1.16 -8.01
CA ILE A 469 -5.97 1.38 -6.84
C ILE A 469 -5.62 2.70 -6.17
N LYS A 470 -4.33 2.95 -5.91
CA LYS A 470 -3.88 4.21 -5.32
C LYS A 470 -4.40 5.42 -6.10
N TYR A 471 -4.15 5.45 -7.39
CA TYR A 471 -4.54 6.57 -8.25
C TYR A 471 -6.04 6.62 -8.59
N SER A 472 -6.79 5.56 -8.32
CA SER A 472 -8.24 5.54 -8.43
C SER A 472 -8.93 6.10 -7.18
N VAL A 473 -8.29 6.00 -6.01
CA VAL A 473 -8.88 6.38 -4.72
C VAL A 473 -8.32 7.70 -4.20
N SER A 474 -7.01 7.87 -4.21
CA SER A 474 -6.35 9.06 -3.62
C SER A 474 -6.84 10.43 -4.16
N PRO A 475 -7.20 10.60 -5.44
CA PRO A 475 -7.67 11.90 -5.93
C PRO A 475 -9.15 12.21 -5.65
N LEU A 476 -9.94 11.24 -5.15
CA LEU A 476 -11.39 11.38 -5.04
C LEU A 476 -11.80 12.60 -4.20
N ALA A 477 -11.15 12.79 -3.05
CA ALA A 477 -11.43 13.92 -2.18
C ALA A 477 -11.11 15.26 -2.85
N SER A 478 -9.96 15.37 -3.51
CA SER A 478 -9.56 16.58 -4.22
C SER A 478 -10.45 16.88 -5.43
N GLU A 479 -10.93 15.84 -6.12
CA GLU A 479 -11.85 16.01 -7.24
C GLU A 479 -13.23 16.45 -6.76
N GLN A 480 -13.77 15.85 -5.72
CA GLN A 480 -15.10 16.22 -5.24
C GLN A 480 -15.10 17.55 -4.49
N TYR A 481 -14.20 17.72 -3.52
CA TYR A 481 -14.18 18.89 -2.63
C TYR A 481 -13.34 20.07 -3.17
N GLY A 482 -12.62 19.90 -4.26
CA GLY A 482 -11.85 20.98 -4.91
C GLY A 482 -12.38 21.37 -6.28
N ASN A 483 -12.82 20.40 -7.09
CA ASN A 483 -13.20 20.63 -8.47
C ASN A 483 -14.72 20.60 -8.70
N MET A 484 -15.48 19.82 -7.93
CA MET A 484 -16.93 19.69 -8.09
C MET A 484 -17.69 20.59 -7.12
N TRP A 485 -17.35 20.54 -5.85
CA TRP A 485 -17.92 21.42 -4.83
C TRP A 485 -17.00 22.62 -4.64
N ILE A 486 -17.44 23.76 -5.16
CA ILE A 486 -16.63 24.99 -5.22
C ILE A 486 -17.00 25.96 -4.09
N TYR A 487 -18.03 25.63 -3.30
CA TYR A 487 -18.40 26.37 -2.12
C TYR A 487 -17.52 26.01 -0.92
N ASP A 488 -17.39 26.90 0.05
CA ASP A 488 -16.55 26.69 1.22
C ASP A 488 -17.28 26.00 2.38
N GLY A 489 -18.62 26.10 2.42
CA GLY A 489 -19.41 25.42 3.42
C GLY A 489 -20.91 25.57 3.23
N VAL A 490 -21.63 24.94 4.16
CA VAL A 490 -23.12 24.96 4.25
C VAL A 490 -23.52 25.39 5.65
N VAL A 491 -24.45 26.32 5.73
CA VAL A 491 -25.15 26.68 6.96
C VAL A 491 -26.58 26.15 6.91
N ASN A 492 -27.05 25.51 7.97
CA ASN A 492 -28.36 24.93 8.11
C ASN A 492 -29.16 25.73 9.15
N TYR A 493 -30.43 26.00 8.82
CA TYR A 493 -31.33 26.74 9.67
C TYR A 493 -32.32 25.81 10.36
N LYS A 494 -32.93 26.27 11.46
CA LYS A 494 -33.99 25.50 12.13
C LYS A 494 -35.22 25.34 11.24
N ASP A 495 -35.83 24.17 11.26
CA ASP A 495 -36.97 23.85 10.40
C ASP A 495 -38.27 24.53 10.83
N ASP A 496 -38.41 24.81 12.13
CA ASP A 496 -39.60 25.40 12.76
C ASP A 496 -39.74 26.94 12.58
N LEU A 497 -38.81 27.58 11.90
CA LEU A 497 -38.81 29.01 11.67
C LEU A 497 -39.88 29.42 10.66
N THR A 498 -40.52 30.55 10.93
CA THR A 498 -41.40 31.17 9.91
C THR A 498 -40.58 31.60 8.69
N ALA A 499 -41.22 31.68 7.52
CA ALA A 499 -40.54 32.10 6.29
C ALA A 499 -39.82 33.45 6.42
N THR A 500 -40.44 34.39 7.16
CA THR A 500 -39.87 35.72 7.41
C THR A 500 -38.61 35.66 8.30
N THR A 501 -38.69 34.93 9.40
CA THR A 501 -37.56 34.75 10.35
C THR A 501 -36.43 34.03 9.68
N LYS A 502 -36.72 32.99 8.88
CA LYS A 502 -35.70 32.23 8.14
C LYS A 502 -34.99 33.10 7.13
N LYS A 503 -35.74 33.92 6.37
CA LYS A 503 -35.16 34.85 5.41
C LYS A 503 -34.27 35.89 6.09
N GLN A 504 -34.71 36.42 7.25
CA GLN A 504 -33.89 37.35 8.02
C GLN A 504 -32.61 36.71 8.49
N ALA A 505 -32.64 35.51 9.03
CA ALA A 505 -31.43 34.76 9.42
C ALA A 505 -30.50 34.49 8.23
N GLN A 506 -31.06 34.24 7.06
CA GLN A 506 -30.28 34.06 5.82
C GLN A 506 -29.60 35.38 5.37
N ASP A 507 -30.30 36.50 5.49
CA ASP A 507 -29.75 37.81 5.15
C ASP A 507 -28.71 38.26 6.19
N ASP A 508 -28.91 38.00 7.48
CA ASP A 508 -27.97 38.26 8.56
C ASP A 508 -26.67 37.48 8.39
N PHE A 509 -26.77 36.20 8.02
CA PHE A 509 -25.60 35.36 7.68
C PHE A 509 -24.83 35.88 6.46
N LYS A 510 -25.56 36.26 5.41
CA LYS A 510 -24.97 36.87 4.21
C LYS A 510 -24.26 38.17 4.49
N GLY A 511 -24.74 38.94 5.48
CA GLY A 511 -24.14 40.20 5.92
C GLY A 511 -22.84 40.09 6.71
N GLN A 512 -22.42 38.87 7.10
CA GLN A 512 -21.18 38.66 7.84
C GLN A 512 -19.94 38.98 6.99
N SER A 513 -18.98 39.67 7.59
CA SER A 513 -17.75 40.12 6.91
C SER A 513 -16.89 38.99 6.35
N GLN A 514 -17.02 37.79 6.91
CA GLN A 514 -16.34 36.59 6.47
C GLN A 514 -16.94 35.98 5.21
N VAL A 515 -18.22 36.25 4.94
CA VAL A 515 -18.99 35.67 3.85
C VAL A 515 -18.86 36.51 2.58
N LYS A 516 -18.45 35.86 1.49
CA LYS A 516 -18.34 36.54 0.19
C LYS A 516 -19.64 36.47 -0.62
N SER A 517 -20.26 35.33 -0.67
CA SER A 517 -21.50 35.07 -1.38
C SER A 517 -22.25 33.91 -0.78
N THR A 518 -23.57 33.89 -0.93
CA THR A 518 -24.43 32.80 -0.48
C THR A 518 -25.41 32.40 -1.56
N MET A 519 -25.87 31.13 -1.49
CA MET A 519 -26.95 30.59 -2.33
C MET A 519 -27.90 29.79 -1.46
N GLY A 520 -29.16 30.13 -1.42
CA GLY A 520 -30.20 29.38 -0.72
C GLY A 520 -30.36 27.98 -1.31
N ILE A 521 -30.50 26.99 -0.45
CA ILE A 521 -30.67 25.59 -0.84
C ILE A 521 -31.81 24.99 -0.01
N TYR A 522 -32.74 24.33 -0.68
CA TYR A 522 -33.57 23.33 -0.01
C TYR A 522 -32.80 22.02 -0.01
N ASN A 523 -32.60 21.47 1.16
CA ASN A 523 -31.85 20.23 1.39
C ASN A 523 -32.73 19.26 2.16
N LYS A 524 -32.96 18.07 1.60
CA LYS A 524 -33.71 17.01 2.24
C LYS A 524 -33.13 15.64 1.92
N THR A 525 -32.83 14.89 2.95
CA THR A 525 -32.39 13.50 2.79
C THR A 525 -33.61 12.57 2.80
N ILE A 526 -33.68 11.70 1.79
CA ILE A 526 -34.75 10.71 1.60
C ILE A 526 -34.08 9.32 1.41
N THR A 527 -34.85 8.27 1.53
CA THR A 527 -34.37 6.90 1.25
C THR A 527 -35.00 6.41 -0.04
N ILE A 528 -34.17 5.95 -0.98
CA ILE A 528 -34.57 5.33 -2.23
C ILE A 528 -33.89 3.97 -2.33
N ASP A 529 -34.65 2.90 -2.34
CA ASP A 529 -34.14 1.52 -2.42
C ASP A 529 -32.95 1.25 -1.44
N GLN A 530 -33.17 1.58 -0.16
CA GLN A 530 -32.19 1.48 0.94
C GLN A 530 -30.98 2.44 0.83
N GLN A 531 -30.92 3.29 -0.19
CA GLN A 531 -29.88 4.30 -0.33
C GLN A 531 -30.33 5.63 0.26
N MET A 532 -29.49 6.25 1.07
CA MET A 532 -29.68 7.62 1.53
C MET A 532 -29.34 8.60 0.41
N VAL A 533 -30.29 9.36 -0.05
CA VAL A 533 -30.16 10.30 -1.15
C VAL A 533 -30.55 11.69 -0.68
N THR A 534 -29.68 12.65 -0.88
CA THR A 534 -29.96 14.05 -0.56
C THR A 534 -30.50 14.76 -1.81
N VAL A 535 -31.70 15.26 -1.68
CA VAL A 535 -32.33 16.09 -2.71
C VAL A 535 -32.01 17.55 -2.41
N GLU A 536 -31.46 18.26 -3.38
CA GLU A 536 -31.09 19.67 -3.25
C GLU A 536 -31.65 20.50 -4.37
N ILE A 537 -32.24 21.65 -3.99
CA ILE A 537 -32.84 22.59 -4.88
C ILE A 537 -32.23 23.96 -4.61
N PRO A 538 -31.41 24.51 -5.52
CA PRO A 538 -30.83 25.84 -5.35
C PRO A 538 -31.88 26.94 -5.55
N SER A 539 -31.64 28.09 -4.94
CA SER A 539 -32.53 29.28 -5.12
C SER A 539 -32.44 29.85 -6.53
N GLU A 540 -31.32 29.63 -7.21
CA GLU A 540 -31.10 30.11 -8.57
C GLU A 540 -30.33 29.05 -9.39
N THR A 541 -30.80 28.79 -10.61
CA THR A 541 -30.13 27.84 -11.51
C THR A 541 -28.94 28.46 -12.25
N LYS A 542 -29.00 29.79 -12.47
CA LYS A 542 -28.02 30.53 -13.30
C LYS A 542 -26.61 30.52 -12.70
N ASP A 543 -26.52 30.68 -11.38
CA ASP A 543 -25.24 30.76 -10.67
C ASP A 543 -24.88 29.48 -9.91
N PHE A 544 -25.61 28.39 -10.16
CA PHE A 544 -25.41 27.11 -9.49
C PHE A 544 -24.02 26.51 -9.79
N ASP A 545 -23.53 26.68 -11.02
CA ASP A 545 -22.20 26.22 -11.44
C ASP A 545 -21.04 26.92 -10.70
N GLN A 546 -21.31 28.09 -10.10
CA GLN A 546 -20.33 28.76 -9.23
C GLN A 546 -20.15 28.05 -7.89
N TYR A 547 -21.12 27.25 -7.45
CA TYR A 547 -21.08 26.50 -6.19
C TYR A 547 -20.85 25.02 -6.42
N ILE A 548 -21.50 24.43 -7.43
CA ILE A 548 -21.39 23.01 -7.78
C ILE A 548 -21.16 22.87 -9.28
N HIS A 549 -20.00 22.33 -9.63
CA HIS A 549 -19.67 22.02 -11.00
C HIS A 549 -20.11 20.62 -11.37
N MET A 550 -21.17 20.49 -12.13
CA MET A 550 -21.65 19.22 -12.65
C MET A 550 -21.00 18.91 -14.01
N SER A 551 -20.47 17.72 -14.18
CA SER A 551 -19.99 17.21 -15.46
C SER A 551 -20.69 15.90 -15.81
N ASP A 552 -21.09 15.74 -17.06
CA ASP A 552 -21.70 14.53 -17.57
C ASP A 552 -20.74 13.33 -17.40
N TYR A 553 -21.26 12.26 -16.84
CA TYR A 553 -20.46 11.10 -16.50
C TYR A 553 -19.79 10.43 -17.71
N GLN A 554 -20.48 10.37 -18.86
CA GLN A 554 -19.97 9.68 -20.04
C GLN A 554 -19.10 10.55 -20.92
N THR A 555 -19.53 11.81 -21.14
CA THR A 555 -18.87 12.72 -22.08
C THR A 555 -17.87 13.68 -21.43
N GLY A 556 -17.97 13.87 -20.10
CA GLY A 556 -17.17 14.84 -19.35
C GLY A 556 -17.51 16.30 -19.63
N LYS A 557 -18.59 16.57 -20.39
CA LYS A 557 -19.02 17.95 -20.67
C LYS A 557 -19.75 18.53 -19.46
N THR A 558 -19.65 19.83 -19.27
CA THR A 558 -20.40 20.55 -18.23
C THR A 558 -21.90 20.42 -18.43
N LEU A 559 -22.59 20.04 -17.36
CA LEU A 559 -24.04 19.99 -17.28
C LEU A 559 -24.56 21.21 -16.52
N ASN A 560 -25.50 21.92 -17.09
CA ASN A 560 -26.20 23.02 -16.42
C ASN A 560 -27.54 22.50 -15.91
N LEU A 561 -27.93 22.94 -14.72
CA LEU A 561 -29.24 22.63 -14.14
C LEU A 561 -30.35 23.32 -14.94
N LYS A 562 -31.27 22.52 -15.47
CA LYS A 562 -32.40 23.00 -16.29
C LYS A 562 -33.73 22.58 -15.67
N ASP A 563 -34.83 23.12 -16.21
CA ASP A 563 -36.21 22.87 -15.76
C ASP A 563 -36.86 21.63 -16.41
N ASP A 564 -36.02 20.67 -16.91
CA ASP A 564 -36.48 19.55 -17.74
C ASP A 564 -36.49 18.20 -16.98
N GLY A 565 -36.06 18.20 -15.71
CA GLY A 565 -36.03 17.00 -14.87
C GLY A 565 -35.09 17.11 -13.71
N VAL A 566 -34.72 15.95 -13.20
CA VAL A 566 -33.73 15.80 -12.10
C VAL A 566 -32.40 15.33 -12.64
N TYR A 567 -31.34 15.76 -11.95
CA TYR A 567 -29.97 15.35 -12.22
C TYR A 567 -29.52 14.45 -11.08
N ILE A 568 -29.12 13.21 -11.42
CA ILE A 568 -28.68 12.21 -10.44
C ILE A 568 -27.21 11.88 -10.64
N ASN A 569 -26.53 11.48 -9.58
CA ASN A 569 -25.13 11.06 -9.71
C ASN A 569 -24.99 9.66 -10.34
N ALA A 570 -23.87 9.42 -11.01
CA ALA A 570 -23.64 8.22 -11.80
C ALA A 570 -23.70 6.92 -10.97
N LYS A 571 -23.27 6.94 -9.70
CA LYS A 571 -23.33 5.76 -8.83
C LYS A 571 -24.76 5.39 -8.49
N LEU A 572 -25.61 6.38 -8.18
CA LEU A 572 -27.04 6.15 -7.93
C LEU A 572 -27.74 5.61 -9.17
N ALA A 573 -27.40 6.18 -10.33
CA ALA A 573 -27.93 5.70 -11.62
C ALA A 573 -27.54 4.23 -11.88
N GLU A 574 -26.32 3.83 -11.54
CA GLU A 574 -25.85 2.45 -11.68
C GLU A 574 -26.55 1.48 -10.72
N ILE A 575 -26.74 1.89 -9.44
CA ILE A 575 -27.39 1.05 -8.43
C ILE A 575 -28.85 0.80 -8.80
N LEU A 576 -29.54 1.82 -9.28
CA LEU A 576 -30.98 1.75 -9.64
C LEU A 576 -31.20 1.32 -11.10
N ASP A 577 -30.15 1.01 -11.86
CA ASP A 577 -30.18 0.71 -13.31
C ASP A 577 -30.96 1.73 -14.14
N LEU A 578 -30.70 3.03 -13.89
CA LEU A 578 -31.41 4.15 -14.50
C LEU A 578 -30.58 4.83 -15.59
N LYS A 579 -31.25 5.32 -16.62
CA LYS A 579 -30.66 6.07 -17.75
C LYS A 579 -31.31 7.43 -17.90
N VAL A 580 -30.65 8.31 -18.62
CA VAL A 580 -31.25 9.62 -19.01
C VAL A 580 -32.53 9.39 -19.78
N GLY A 581 -33.60 9.99 -19.32
CA GLY A 581 -34.94 9.85 -19.88
C GLY A 581 -35.86 8.94 -19.06
N ASP A 582 -35.32 8.10 -18.18
CA ASP A 582 -36.13 7.22 -17.33
C ASP A 582 -36.84 8.01 -16.22
N GLN A 583 -37.80 7.37 -15.57
CA GLN A 583 -38.54 7.93 -14.46
C GLN A 583 -38.07 7.34 -13.14
N LEU A 584 -37.90 8.20 -12.14
CA LEU A 584 -37.61 7.85 -10.76
C LEU A 584 -38.77 8.31 -9.88
N THR A 585 -39.13 7.53 -8.86
CA THR A 585 -40.09 7.93 -7.83
C THR A 585 -39.37 8.55 -6.65
N LEU A 586 -39.66 9.77 -6.29
CA LEU A 586 -39.16 10.48 -5.11
C LEU A 586 -40.26 10.66 -4.10
N SER A 587 -40.05 10.19 -2.87
CA SER A 587 -40.95 10.44 -1.73
C SER A 587 -40.54 11.72 -1.02
N LEU A 588 -41.22 12.82 -1.31
CA LEU A 588 -41.03 14.13 -0.67
C LEU A 588 -42.27 14.46 0.18
N ASP A 589 -42.07 14.76 1.45
CA ASP A 589 -43.13 15.13 2.39
C ASP A 589 -44.32 14.14 2.44
N ASN A 590 -43.98 12.82 2.45
CA ASN A 590 -44.93 11.70 2.43
C ASN A 590 -45.83 11.63 1.16
N LYS A 591 -45.44 12.28 0.08
CA LYS A 591 -46.06 12.16 -1.22
C LYS A 591 -45.05 11.64 -2.24
N ASP A 592 -45.48 10.72 -3.09
CA ASP A 592 -44.66 10.12 -4.13
C ASP A 592 -44.82 10.91 -5.46
N TYR A 593 -43.68 11.36 -5.98
CA TYR A 593 -43.60 12.10 -7.22
C TYR A 593 -42.76 11.33 -8.25
N LYS A 594 -43.29 11.19 -9.47
CA LYS A 594 -42.55 10.64 -10.58
C LYS A 594 -41.76 11.73 -11.27
N VAL A 595 -40.45 11.67 -11.22
CA VAL A 595 -39.53 12.63 -11.82
C VAL A 595 -38.78 12.02 -13.00
N LYS A 596 -38.55 12.83 -14.04
CA LYS A 596 -37.76 12.41 -15.19
C LYS A 596 -36.29 12.70 -14.95
N ILE A 597 -35.39 11.76 -15.29
CA ILE A 597 -33.97 11.95 -15.26
C ILE A 597 -33.52 12.76 -16.48
N ALA A 598 -33.08 13.99 -16.26
CA ALA A 598 -32.59 14.91 -17.29
C ALA A 598 -31.06 14.71 -17.55
N GLY A 599 -30.32 14.32 -16.56
CA GLY A 599 -28.88 14.11 -16.69
C GLY A 599 -28.29 13.21 -15.61
N ILE A 600 -27.17 12.55 -15.96
CA ILE A 600 -26.37 11.75 -15.03
C ILE A 600 -25.01 12.41 -14.92
N TYR A 601 -24.72 12.94 -13.73
CA TYR A 601 -23.48 13.67 -13.49
C TYR A 601 -22.50 12.88 -12.65
N LYS A 602 -21.25 13.28 -12.73
CA LYS A 602 -20.12 12.66 -12.00
C LYS A 602 -20.11 13.17 -10.56
N LEU A 603 -20.12 12.24 -9.61
CA LEU A 603 -19.93 12.50 -8.20
C LEU A 603 -19.32 11.25 -7.57
N TYR A 604 -18.44 11.42 -6.60
CA TYR A 604 -17.68 10.30 -6.06
C TYR A 604 -18.19 9.78 -4.73
N PHE A 605 -18.70 10.65 -3.85
CA PHE A 605 -19.18 10.27 -2.53
C PHE A 605 -20.62 10.72 -2.31
N ARG A 606 -21.41 9.84 -1.70
CA ARG A 606 -22.82 10.01 -1.38
C ARG A 606 -23.69 10.13 -2.62
N HIS A 607 -25.00 10.22 -2.40
CA HIS A 607 -25.97 10.35 -3.46
C HIS A 607 -26.69 11.68 -3.33
N TYR A 608 -26.67 12.46 -4.41
CA TYR A 608 -27.35 13.73 -4.51
C TYR A 608 -28.20 13.77 -5.76
N ILE A 609 -29.39 14.36 -5.61
CA ILE A 609 -30.31 14.68 -6.70
C ILE A 609 -30.47 16.18 -6.74
N TYR A 610 -30.12 16.77 -7.86
CA TYR A 610 -30.31 18.19 -8.08
C TYR A 610 -31.54 18.42 -8.98
N MET A 611 -32.38 19.40 -8.63
CA MET A 611 -33.46 19.84 -9.49
C MET A 611 -33.63 21.36 -9.41
N SER A 612 -34.21 21.96 -10.47
CA SER A 612 -34.44 23.39 -10.46
C SER A 612 -35.65 23.76 -9.58
N PRO A 613 -35.69 24.98 -8.99
CA PRO A 613 -36.85 25.46 -8.25
C PRO A 613 -38.14 25.36 -9.07
N LYS A 614 -38.09 25.80 -10.29
CA LYS A 614 -39.23 25.78 -11.19
C LYS A 614 -39.73 24.36 -11.53
N TYR A 615 -38.83 23.39 -11.66
CA TYR A 615 -39.24 22.01 -11.83
C TYR A 615 -39.92 21.47 -10.58
N TYR A 616 -39.37 21.77 -9.38
CA TYR A 616 -39.97 21.40 -8.11
C TYR A 616 -41.38 21.99 -7.91
N GLU A 617 -41.53 23.32 -8.12
CA GLU A 617 -42.81 24.01 -7.99
C GLU A 617 -43.87 23.48 -8.96
N ASN A 618 -43.44 23.14 -10.19
CA ASN A 618 -44.35 22.52 -11.17
C ASN A 618 -44.77 21.10 -10.75
N LEU A 619 -43.88 20.37 -10.07
CA LEU A 619 -44.09 19.01 -9.62
C LEU A 619 -44.97 18.93 -8.38
N THR A 620 -44.65 19.74 -7.36
CA THR A 620 -45.30 19.70 -6.04
C THR A 620 -46.48 20.64 -5.93
N LYS A 621 -46.51 21.72 -6.71
CA LYS A 621 -47.41 22.87 -6.63
C LYS A 621 -47.20 23.70 -5.35
N ASP A 622 -46.09 23.49 -4.66
CA ASP A 622 -45.70 24.22 -3.45
C ASP A 622 -44.46 25.06 -3.75
N GLU A 623 -44.29 26.20 -3.09
CA GLU A 623 -43.07 27.03 -3.17
C GLU A 623 -41.89 26.34 -2.47
N VAL A 624 -40.69 26.62 -2.97
CA VAL A 624 -39.47 26.03 -2.35
C VAL A 624 -39.14 26.76 -1.05
N HIS A 625 -39.09 26.04 0.06
CA HIS A 625 -38.69 26.57 1.36
C HIS A 625 -37.22 26.27 1.65
N TYR A 626 -36.33 27.20 1.36
CA TYR A 626 -34.89 27.02 1.55
C TYR A 626 -34.52 26.92 3.03
N ASN A 627 -33.97 25.80 3.47
CA ASN A 627 -33.57 25.48 4.84
C ASN A 627 -32.08 25.53 5.07
N SER A 628 -31.30 25.75 4.03
CA SER A 628 -29.83 25.79 4.09
C SER A 628 -29.29 26.83 3.12
N GLN A 629 -28.02 27.20 3.29
CA GLN A 629 -27.31 28.05 2.32
C GLN A 629 -25.91 27.50 2.08
N TYR A 630 -25.52 27.41 0.83
CA TYR A 630 -24.10 27.35 0.47
C TYR A 630 -23.47 28.72 0.66
N PHE A 631 -22.26 28.79 1.09
CA PHE A 631 -21.50 30.00 1.19
C PHE A 631 -20.09 29.90 0.67
N LYS A 632 -19.53 31.03 0.27
CA LYS A 632 -18.12 31.22 -0.04
C LYS A 632 -17.51 32.21 0.93
N LEU A 633 -16.29 31.96 1.34
CA LEU A 633 -15.55 32.80 2.25
C LEU A 633 -14.75 33.89 1.52
N ASN A 634 -14.51 34.97 2.20
CA ASN A 634 -13.54 35.96 1.79
C ASN A 634 -12.11 35.41 1.99
N LYS A 635 -11.13 35.83 1.17
CA LYS A 635 -9.75 35.35 1.18
C LYS A 635 -9.02 35.40 2.54
N LYS A 636 -9.48 36.16 3.48
CA LYS A 636 -8.89 36.34 4.82
C LYS A 636 -9.89 36.01 5.93
N ALA A 637 -10.96 35.28 5.61
CA ALA A 637 -11.99 34.95 6.58
C ALA A 637 -11.47 33.96 7.63
N SER A 638 -11.87 34.18 8.88
CA SER A 638 -11.63 33.25 9.97
C SER A 638 -12.83 32.33 10.12
N GLU A 639 -12.63 31.03 9.80
CA GLU A 639 -13.66 29.99 9.99
C GLU A 639 -14.12 29.95 11.47
N LYS A 640 -13.19 30.16 12.41
CA LYS A 640 -13.48 30.12 13.83
C LYS A 640 -14.42 31.24 14.28
N GLU A 641 -14.26 32.45 13.73
CA GLU A 641 -15.13 33.56 14.05
C GLU A 641 -16.55 33.36 13.48
N LEU A 642 -16.63 32.82 12.26
CA LEU A 642 -17.92 32.53 11.63
C LEU A 642 -18.62 31.36 12.35
N THR A 643 -17.89 30.34 12.79
CA THR A 643 -18.44 29.26 13.64
C THR A 643 -18.99 29.81 14.94
N ASN A 644 -18.20 30.66 15.62
CA ASN A 644 -18.62 31.27 16.88
C ASN A 644 -19.90 32.13 16.70
N TYR A 645 -20.04 32.86 15.59
CA TYR A 645 -21.26 33.55 15.23
C TYR A 645 -22.43 32.58 15.09
N CYS A 646 -22.26 31.50 14.34
CA CYS A 646 -23.31 30.50 14.09
C CYS A 646 -23.76 29.79 15.38
N ASP A 647 -22.79 29.41 16.23
CA ASP A 647 -23.06 28.70 17.50
C ASP A 647 -23.86 29.54 18.50
N HIS A 648 -23.80 30.89 18.38
CA HIS A 648 -24.56 31.83 19.24
C HIS A 648 -25.83 32.39 18.57
N HIS A 649 -26.07 32.03 17.31
CA HIS A 649 -27.25 32.49 16.58
C HIS A 649 -28.43 31.54 16.75
N GLU A 650 -29.50 32.00 17.37
CA GLU A 650 -30.67 31.17 17.76
C GLU A 650 -31.31 30.41 16.58
N ASN A 651 -31.26 30.95 15.35
CA ASN A 651 -31.93 30.38 14.19
C ASN A 651 -31.05 29.47 13.33
N ILE A 652 -29.78 29.34 13.65
CA ILE A 652 -28.84 28.46 12.95
C ILE A 652 -28.71 27.15 13.71
N THR A 653 -28.82 26.02 13.01
CA THR A 653 -28.68 24.68 13.59
C THR A 653 -27.24 24.22 13.53
N SER A 654 -26.55 24.43 12.41
CA SER A 654 -25.15 23.97 12.22
C SER A 654 -24.50 24.71 11.06
N ILE A 655 -23.19 24.83 11.14
CA ILE A 655 -22.32 25.21 10.03
C ILE A 655 -21.35 24.07 9.73
N GLN A 656 -21.18 23.75 8.47
CA GLN A 656 -20.26 22.71 8.01
C GLN A 656 -19.33 23.28 6.94
N TYR A 657 -18.04 23.12 7.12
CA TYR A 657 -17.01 23.55 6.16
C TYR A 657 -16.57 22.38 5.30
N VAL A 658 -16.41 22.64 4.02
CA VAL A 658 -15.89 21.66 3.07
C VAL A 658 -14.44 21.29 3.42
N SER A 659 -13.65 22.24 3.95
CA SER A 659 -12.29 22.01 4.48
C SER A 659 -12.27 20.89 5.52
N GLY A 660 -13.13 20.95 6.54
CA GLY A 660 -13.20 19.93 7.59
C GLY A 660 -13.66 18.56 7.07
N ILE A 661 -14.63 18.54 6.13
CA ILE A 661 -15.05 17.28 5.49
C ILE A 661 -13.91 16.70 4.67
N SER A 662 -13.21 17.53 3.90
CA SER A 662 -12.11 17.08 3.06
C SER A 662 -10.92 16.57 3.87
N GLU A 663 -10.53 17.23 4.97
CA GLU A 663 -9.48 16.79 5.89
C GLU A 663 -9.80 15.42 6.50
N GLY A 664 -11.04 15.20 6.92
CA GLY A 664 -11.51 13.89 7.37
C GLY A 664 -11.33 12.80 6.32
N PHE A 665 -11.65 13.10 5.06
CA PHE A 665 -11.43 12.17 3.95
C PHE A 665 -9.94 11.96 3.63
N TYR A 666 -9.13 13.00 3.66
CA TYR A 666 -7.68 12.86 3.45
C TYR A 666 -7.04 11.95 4.49
N SER A 667 -7.40 12.10 5.76
CA SER A 667 -6.88 11.24 6.82
C SER A 667 -7.28 9.76 6.63
N GLN A 668 -8.51 9.51 6.17
CA GLN A 668 -8.96 8.16 5.81
C GLN A 668 -8.19 7.60 4.61
N MET A 669 -7.93 8.43 3.60
CA MET A 669 -7.18 8.02 2.40
C MET A 669 -5.71 7.71 2.69
N GLU A 670 -5.05 8.43 3.59
CA GLU A 670 -3.67 8.11 4.03
C GLU A 670 -3.57 6.70 4.62
N SER A 671 -4.58 6.26 5.35
CA SER A 671 -4.62 4.90 5.89
C SER A 671 -4.77 3.85 4.79
N LEU A 672 -5.61 4.10 3.79
CA LEU A 672 -5.74 3.24 2.60
C LEU A 672 -4.46 3.21 1.77
N ASP A 673 -3.76 4.34 1.64
CA ASP A 673 -2.45 4.40 0.97
C ASP A 673 -1.44 3.44 1.60
N SER A 674 -1.48 3.25 2.92
CA SER A 674 -0.61 2.31 3.63
C SER A 674 -0.93 0.85 3.30
N VAL A 675 -2.22 0.48 3.20
CA VAL A 675 -2.65 -0.87 2.76
C VAL A 675 -2.20 -1.13 1.31
N VAL A 676 -2.41 -0.15 0.44
CA VAL A 676 -1.99 -0.24 -0.97
C VAL A 676 -0.47 -0.33 -1.08
N PHE A 677 0.28 0.38 -0.25
CA PHE A 677 1.73 0.29 -0.20
C PHE A 677 2.20 -1.13 0.13
N ILE A 678 1.58 -1.79 1.11
CA ILE A 678 1.88 -3.19 1.43
C ILE A 678 1.63 -4.10 0.22
N LEU A 679 0.50 -3.92 -0.47
CA LEU A 679 0.19 -4.69 -1.69
C LEU A 679 1.24 -4.47 -2.78
N ILE A 680 1.70 -3.23 -2.98
CA ILE A 680 2.75 -2.91 -3.95
C ILE A 680 4.07 -3.57 -3.56
N VAL A 681 4.43 -3.56 -2.28
CA VAL A 681 5.65 -4.22 -1.78
C VAL A 681 5.57 -5.73 -2.00
N CYS A 682 4.44 -6.35 -1.69
CA CYS A 682 4.22 -7.79 -1.93
C CYS A 682 4.29 -8.14 -3.43
N ALA A 683 3.64 -7.34 -4.28
CA ALA A 683 3.70 -7.50 -5.72
C ALA A 683 5.13 -7.33 -6.27
N GLY A 684 5.86 -6.34 -5.75
CA GLY A 684 7.25 -6.09 -6.09
C GLY A 684 8.19 -7.22 -5.67
N ALA A 685 8.03 -7.73 -4.45
CA ALA A 685 8.79 -8.88 -3.96
C ALA A 685 8.52 -10.13 -4.81
N LEU A 686 7.25 -10.39 -5.14
CA LEU A 686 6.89 -11.49 -6.04
C LEU A 686 7.50 -11.31 -7.43
N ALA A 687 7.42 -10.10 -7.99
CA ALA A 687 8.02 -9.78 -9.28
C ALA A 687 9.53 -10.03 -9.28
N PHE A 688 10.22 -9.62 -8.23
CA PHE A 688 11.65 -9.87 -8.06
C PHE A 688 11.97 -11.37 -8.04
N ILE A 689 11.25 -12.13 -7.23
CA ILE A 689 11.47 -13.59 -7.11
C ILE A 689 11.20 -14.31 -8.44
N VAL A 690 10.13 -13.96 -9.13
CA VAL A 690 9.77 -14.55 -10.43
C VAL A 690 10.83 -14.24 -11.49
N LEU A 691 11.22 -12.98 -11.61
CA LEU A 691 12.25 -12.56 -12.56
C LEU A 691 13.61 -13.20 -12.25
N TYR A 692 13.96 -13.29 -10.96
CA TYR A 692 15.16 -14.00 -10.51
C TYR A 692 15.13 -15.47 -10.95
N ASN A 693 14.02 -16.17 -10.67
CA ASN A 693 13.88 -17.59 -11.02
C ASN A 693 13.94 -17.79 -12.54
N LEU A 694 13.22 -17.00 -13.30
CA LEU A 694 13.22 -17.07 -14.77
C LEU A 694 14.62 -16.79 -15.37
N THR A 695 15.33 -15.80 -14.83
CA THR A 695 16.70 -15.47 -15.27
C THR A 695 17.68 -16.57 -14.91
N ASN A 696 17.57 -17.13 -13.71
CA ASN A 696 18.40 -18.23 -13.27
C ASN A 696 18.20 -19.48 -14.15
N ILE A 697 16.94 -19.84 -14.43
CA ILE A 697 16.60 -20.92 -15.35
C ILE A 697 17.19 -20.67 -16.74
N ASN A 698 17.03 -19.46 -17.27
CA ASN A 698 17.57 -19.11 -18.58
C ASN A 698 19.10 -19.30 -18.66
N ILE A 699 19.82 -18.94 -17.62
CA ILE A 699 21.27 -19.13 -17.54
C ILE A 699 21.63 -20.61 -17.46
N GLN A 700 20.95 -21.37 -16.63
CA GLN A 700 21.23 -22.79 -16.40
C GLN A 700 20.94 -23.63 -17.66
N GLU A 701 19.82 -23.40 -18.34
CA GLU A 701 19.48 -24.09 -19.60
C GLU A 701 20.49 -23.82 -20.72
N ARG A 702 21.21 -22.71 -20.64
CA ARG A 702 22.21 -22.32 -21.64
C ARG A 702 23.65 -22.48 -21.16
N LYS A 703 23.85 -23.19 -20.04
CA LYS A 703 25.17 -23.35 -19.42
C LYS A 703 26.21 -23.85 -20.44
N SER A 704 25.85 -24.86 -21.25
CA SER A 704 26.74 -25.41 -22.27
C SER A 704 26.96 -24.45 -23.45
N GLU A 705 25.94 -23.75 -23.94
CA GLU A 705 26.08 -22.71 -24.96
C GLU A 705 26.99 -21.58 -24.47
N ILE A 706 26.81 -21.16 -23.24
CA ILE A 706 27.60 -20.10 -22.58
C ILE A 706 29.04 -20.57 -22.41
N ALA A 707 29.27 -21.80 -21.99
CA ALA A 707 30.58 -22.39 -21.87
C ALA A 707 31.32 -22.47 -23.22
N THR A 708 30.61 -22.89 -24.29
CA THR A 708 31.15 -22.90 -25.66
C THR A 708 31.57 -21.50 -26.12
N ILE A 709 30.73 -20.49 -25.90
CA ILE A 709 31.04 -19.09 -26.26
C ILE A 709 32.27 -18.59 -25.48
N LYS A 710 32.39 -18.95 -24.20
CA LYS A 710 33.58 -18.63 -23.37
C LYS A 710 34.85 -19.31 -23.91
N VAL A 711 34.76 -20.58 -24.30
CA VAL A 711 35.90 -21.32 -24.87
C VAL A 711 36.32 -20.75 -26.23
N LEU A 712 35.37 -20.25 -27.03
CA LEU A 712 35.64 -19.54 -28.29
C LEU A 712 36.28 -18.15 -28.09
N GLY A 713 36.61 -17.77 -26.86
CA GLY A 713 37.36 -16.55 -26.56
C GLY A 713 36.55 -15.27 -26.40
N PHE A 714 35.22 -15.35 -26.30
CA PHE A 714 34.39 -14.16 -26.06
C PHE A 714 34.68 -13.56 -24.67
N TYR A 715 34.80 -12.23 -24.62
CA TYR A 715 35.00 -11.52 -23.35
C TYR A 715 33.79 -11.67 -22.41
N PRO A 716 33.99 -11.68 -21.09
CA PRO A 716 32.89 -11.79 -20.13
C PRO A 716 31.76 -10.78 -20.37
N LYS A 717 32.06 -9.56 -20.81
CA LYS A 717 31.08 -8.53 -21.13
C LYS A 717 30.18 -8.93 -22.31
N GLU A 718 30.76 -9.53 -23.34
CA GLU A 718 30.03 -9.98 -24.52
C GLU A 718 29.09 -11.13 -24.20
N VAL A 719 29.53 -12.05 -23.32
CA VAL A 719 28.73 -13.15 -22.81
C VAL A 719 27.55 -12.63 -21.97
N TYR A 720 27.81 -11.59 -21.13
CA TYR A 720 26.73 -10.97 -20.35
C TYR A 720 25.72 -10.27 -21.26
N ASP A 721 26.18 -9.49 -22.23
CA ASP A 721 25.32 -8.79 -23.18
C ASP A 721 24.49 -9.77 -24.01
N TYR A 722 25.05 -10.92 -24.37
CA TYR A 722 24.34 -11.98 -25.10
C TYR A 722 23.18 -12.57 -24.29
N VAL A 723 23.39 -12.90 -23.01
CA VAL A 723 22.36 -13.50 -22.16
C VAL A 723 21.35 -12.46 -21.71
N PHE A 724 21.80 -11.29 -21.25
CA PHE A 724 20.90 -10.32 -20.61
C PHE A 724 20.08 -9.53 -21.60
N ARG A 725 20.52 -9.38 -22.85
CA ARG A 725 19.71 -8.74 -23.90
C ARG A 725 18.40 -9.49 -24.13
N GLU A 726 18.42 -10.81 -24.09
CA GLU A 726 17.22 -11.62 -24.19
C GLU A 726 16.27 -11.36 -23.04
N ASN A 727 16.78 -11.35 -21.80
CA ASN A 727 15.99 -11.06 -20.61
C ASN A 727 15.35 -9.69 -20.64
N ILE A 728 16.08 -8.66 -21.09
CA ILE A 728 15.55 -7.29 -21.22
C ILE A 728 14.41 -7.23 -22.23
N ILE A 729 14.56 -7.90 -23.38
CA ILE A 729 13.52 -7.94 -24.41
C ILE A 729 12.28 -8.68 -23.89
N LEU A 730 12.47 -9.83 -23.22
CA LEU A 730 11.37 -10.59 -22.62
C LEU A 730 10.67 -9.77 -21.52
N ALA A 731 11.43 -9.06 -20.71
CA ALA A 731 10.89 -8.17 -19.68
C ALA A 731 10.07 -7.03 -20.29
N PHE A 732 10.55 -6.43 -21.36
CA PHE A 732 9.84 -5.35 -22.04
C PHE A 732 8.53 -5.86 -22.69
N ILE A 733 8.58 -6.98 -23.41
CA ILE A 733 7.38 -7.60 -24.02
C ILE A 733 6.40 -8.02 -22.93
N GLY A 734 6.90 -8.67 -21.87
CA GLY A 734 6.09 -9.08 -20.73
C GLY A 734 5.45 -7.90 -20.01
N SER A 735 6.18 -6.78 -19.87
CA SER A 735 5.62 -5.56 -19.30
C SER A 735 4.47 -5.01 -20.12
N ILE A 736 4.60 -4.93 -21.45
CA ILE A 736 3.53 -4.44 -22.34
C ILE A 736 2.28 -5.32 -22.21
N VAL A 737 2.45 -6.64 -22.25
CA VAL A 737 1.32 -7.58 -22.05
C VAL A 737 0.73 -7.41 -20.64
N GLY A 738 1.59 -7.21 -19.64
CA GLY A 738 1.22 -6.97 -18.26
C GLY A 738 0.43 -5.68 -18.05
N LEU A 739 0.71 -4.61 -18.80
CA LEU A 739 -0.09 -3.39 -18.77
C LEU A 739 -1.53 -3.66 -19.21
N GLY A 740 -1.71 -4.42 -20.30
CA GLY A 740 -3.05 -4.80 -20.79
C GLY A 740 -3.80 -5.65 -19.78
N LEU A 741 -3.14 -6.67 -19.24
CA LEU A 741 -3.71 -7.54 -18.21
C LEU A 741 -4.03 -6.76 -16.94
N GLY A 742 -3.13 -5.88 -16.50
CA GLY A 742 -3.30 -5.04 -15.33
C GLY A 742 -4.48 -4.08 -15.47
N LYS A 743 -4.71 -3.51 -16.67
CA LYS A 743 -5.89 -2.69 -16.95
C LYS A 743 -7.19 -3.48 -16.79
N ILE A 744 -7.24 -4.71 -17.30
CA ILE A 744 -8.44 -5.57 -17.20
C ILE A 744 -8.71 -5.93 -15.74
N ILE A 745 -7.68 -6.37 -15.02
CA ILE A 745 -7.80 -6.75 -13.60
C ILE A 745 -8.19 -5.54 -12.75
N HIS A 746 -7.56 -4.39 -12.98
CA HIS A 746 -7.90 -3.16 -12.28
C HIS A 746 -9.35 -2.74 -12.52
N ALA A 747 -9.83 -2.78 -13.77
CA ALA A 747 -11.20 -2.42 -14.10
C ALA A 747 -12.24 -3.35 -13.43
N TYR A 748 -11.93 -4.64 -13.32
CA TYR A 748 -12.74 -5.58 -12.57
C TYR A 748 -12.70 -5.29 -11.07
N LEU A 749 -11.51 -5.14 -10.52
CA LEU A 749 -11.29 -4.96 -9.09
C LEU A 749 -11.93 -3.68 -8.56
N ILE A 750 -11.73 -2.55 -9.25
CA ILE A 750 -12.32 -1.26 -8.84
C ILE A 750 -13.84 -1.37 -8.74
N ARG A 751 -14.49 -2.01 -9.70
CA ARG A 751 -15.95 -2.21 -9.64
C ARG A 751 -16.40 -3.10 -8.49
N THR A 752 -15.58 -4.10 -8.14
CA THR A 752 -15.91 -5.06 -7.07
C THR A 752 -15.68 -4.47 -5.68
N VAL A 753 -14.71 -3.57 -5.55
CA VAL A 753 -14.34 -2.92 -4.28
C VAL A 753 -15.13 -1.64 -4.03
N GLU A 754 -15.78 -1.07 -5.06
CA GLU A 754 -16.66 0.07 -4.88
C GLU A 754 -17.79 -0.25 -3.91
N VAL A 755 -17.97 0.62 -2.91
CA VAL A 755 -19.12 0.59 -2.00
C VAL A 755 -20.28 1.39 -2.59
N ASP A 756 -21.49 1.13 -2.15
CA ASP A 756 -22.68 1.82 -2.69
C ASP A 756 -22.61 3.33 -2.52
N MET A 757 -22.05 3.83 -1.43
CA MET A 757 -21.92 5.27 -1.16
C MET A 757 -20.76 5.94 -1.90
N ALA A 758 -19.90 5.20 -2.62
CA ALA A 758 -18.75 5.78 -3.28
C ALA A 758 -18.49 5.20 -4.67
N MET A 759 -18.12 6.06 -5.59
CA MET A 759 -17.70 5.71 -6.95
C MET A 759 -16.22 6.02 -7.12
N PHE A 760 -15.43 5.03 -7.51
CA PHE A 760 -14.00 5.23 -7.71
C PHE A 760 -13.68 5.67 -9.15
N ILE A 761 -12.48 6.25 -9.35
CA ILE A 761 -11.99 6.55 -10.69
C ILE A 761 -11.63 5.25 -11.40
N ARG A 762 -12.43 4.85 -12.38
CA ARG A 762 -12.33 3.55 -13.07
C ARG A 762 -11.24 3.50 -14.16
N THR A 763 -10.57 4.63 -14.41
CA THR A 763 -9.53 4.73 -15.42
C THR A 763 -8.14 4.70 -14.80
N VAL A 764 -7.28 3.82 -15.32
CA VAL A 764 -5.87 3.78 -14.87
C VAL A 764 -5.12 4.98 -15.43
N ASN A 765 -4.50 5.75 -14.56
CA ASN A 765 -3.69 6.89 -14.97
C ASN A 765 -2.44 6.42 -15.74
N ILE A 766 -2.02 7.19 -16.75
CA ILE A 766 -0.82 6.90 -17.55
C ILE A 766 0.44 6.77 -16.68
N ARG A 767 0.49 7.49 -15.56
CA ARG A 767 1.61 7.40 -14.59
C ARG A 767 1.77 6.00 -14.01
N CYS A 768 0.66 5.29 -13.76
CA CYS A 768 0.71 3.91 -13.25
C CYS A 768 1.41 2.97 -14.24
N TYR A 769 1.11 3.11 -15.52
CA TYR A 769 1.74 2.31 -16.57
C TYR A 769 3.25 2.61 -16.66
N MET A 770 3.63 3.87 -16.60
CA MET A 770 5.03 4.27 -16.62
C MET A 770 5.80 3.72 -15.40
N ILE A 771 5.23 3.87 -14.20
CA ILE A 771 5.84 3.35 -12.97
C ILE A 771 5.99 1.82 -13.04
N ALA A 772 4.97 1.12 -13.52
CA ALA A 772 5.02 -0.34 -13.61
C ALA A 772 6.11 -0.83 -14.58
N ILE A 773 6.26 -0.19 -15.75
CA ILE A 773 7.35 -0.49 -16.67
C ILE A 773 8.72 -0.21 -16.04
N ILE A 774 8.88 0.97 -15.45
CA ILE A 774 10.14 1.39 -14.83
C ILE A 774 10.54 0.42 -13.71
N LEU A 775 9.62 0.05 -12.83
CA LEU A 775 9.89 -0.88 -11.75
C LEU A 775 10.22 -2.28 -12.26
N THR A 776 9.46 -2.81 -13.23
CA THR A 776 9.74 -4.12 -13.82
C THR A 776 11.10 -4.14 -14.51
N MET A 777 11.45 -3.08 -15.25
CA MET A 777 12.75 -2.95 -15.89
C MET A 777 13.88 -2.77 -14.86
N ALA A 778 13.65 -2.02 -13.79
CA ALA A 778 14.59 -1.85 -12.68
C ALA A 778 14.88 -3.18 -11.98
N PHE A 779 13.86 -3.98 -11.67
CA PHE A 779 14.03 -5.31 -11.11
C PHE A 779 14.81 -6.22 -12.07
N THR A 780 14.47 -6.19 -13.35
CA THR A 780 15.20 -6.95 -14.37
C THR A 780 16.67 -6.54 -14.42
N PHE A 781 16.95 -5.26 -14.34
CA PHE A 781 18.33 -4.74 -14.34
C PHE A 781 19.09 -5.18 -13.08
N LEU A 782 18.48 -5.05 -11.89
CA LEU A 782 19.08 -5.48 -10.61
C LEU A 782 19.39 -6.97 -10.62
N ILE A 783 18.46 -7.78 -11.11
CA ILE A 783 18.64 -9.23 -11.20
C ILE A 783 19.73 -9.58 -12.21
N ASN A 784 19.76 -8.93 -13.36
CA ASN A 784 20.82 -9.14 -14.33
C ASN A 784 22.20 -8.75 -13.75
N LEU A 785 22.25 -7.67 -12.97
CA LEU A 785 23.48 -7.26 -12.27
C LEU A 785 23.95 -8.32 -11.27
N TYR A 786 23.01 -8.86 -10.47
CA TYR A 786 23.31 -9.95 -9.53
C TYR A 786 23.77 -11.22 -10.27
N MET A 787 23.09 -11.57 -11.37
CA MET A 787 23.38 -12.76 -12.16
C MET A 787 24.72 -12.71 -12.91
N ARG A 788 25.35 -11.54 -13.06
CA ARG A 788 26.74 -11.43 -13.55
C ARG A 788 27.69 -12.27 -12.69
N ARG A 789 27.47 -12.29 -11.36
CA ARG A 789 28.29 -13.11 -10.44
C ARG A 789 28.09 -14.61 -10.69
N VAL A 790 26.88 -15.03 -10.99
CA VAL A 790 26.55 -16.43 -11.31
C VAL A 790 27.19 -16.86 -12.64
N LEU A 791 27.08 -16.01 -13.67
CA LEU A 791 27.69 -16.26 -14.99
C LEU A 791 29.21 -16.35 -14.94
N LYS A 792 29.85 -15.56 -14.07
CA LYS A 792 31.30 -15.60 -13.88
C LYS A 792 31.76 -16.97 -13.33
N LYS A 793 30.97 -17.59 -12.46
CA LYS A 793 31.28 -18.86 -11.80
C LYS A 793 31.07 -20.11 -12.68
N ILE A 794 30.56 -19.98 -13.90
CA ILE A 794 30.36 -21.13 -14.80
C ILE A 794 31.71 -21.62 -15.28
N ASP A 795 32.07 -22.85 -14.84
CA ASP A 795 33.27 -23.55 -15.30
C ASP A 795 33.09 -24.06 -16.74
N MET A 796 34.07 -23.73 -17.57
CA MET A 796 34.06 -24.07 -19.01
C MET A 796 34.24 -25.56 -19.24
N VAL A 797 35.18 -26.17 -18.47
CA VAL A 797 35.59 -27.54 -18.66
C VAL A 797 34.53 -28.52 -18.17
N GLU A 798 34.01 -28.29 -16.96
CA GLU A 798 32.95 -29.14 -16.37
C GLU A 798 31.65 -29.06 -17.18
N SER A 799 31.33 -27.87 -17.70
CA SER A 799 30.08 -27.64 -18.46
C SER A 799 30.11 -28.24 -19.85
N LEU A 800 31.27 -28.54 -20.42
CA LEU A 800 31.46 -29.23 -21.72
C LEU A 800 31.62 -30.74 -21.54
N LYS A 801 32.28 -31.19 -20.47
CA LYS A 801 32.41 -32.63 -20.12
C LYS A 801 31.09 -33.34 -19.86
N SER A 802 30.06 -32.63 -19.47
CA SER A 802 28.73 -33.20 -19.23
C SER A 802 27.96 -33.53 -20.53
N ILE A 803 28.56 -33.36 -21.70
CA ILE A 803 27.96 -33.65 -23.01
C ILE A 803 28.51 -34.95 -23.62
N GLU A 804 29.62 -35.44 -23.14
CA GLU A 804 30.10 -36.80 -23.42
C GLU A 804 29.57 -37.80 -22.36
#